data_adbda6ecb3b72c5a6d6b92e4fb2f494d
#
_entry.id   adbda6ecb3b72c5a6d6b92e4fb2f494d
#
_cell.length_a   1.000
_cell.length_b   1.000
_cell.length_c   1.000
_cell.angle_alpha   90.00
_cell.angle_beta   90.00
_cell.angle_gamma   90.00
#
_symmetry.space_group_name_H-M   'P 1'
#
loop_
_entity.id
_entity.type
_entity.pdbx_description
1 polymer ?
#
loop_
_entity_poly.entity_id
_entity_poly.type
_entity_poly.pdbx_seq_one_letter_code
_entity_poly.pdbx_strand_id
1 'polypeptide(L)'
;MSVPNQTPYNIYTANGLTTVFTYEFYIISASDLQVSINGSVVASGYTVAGVGNKDGGDITFLTPPANGAVVMLERVVPTYRLTDYQDNGDLLADTVNKDFDRIWMAIQRAFIDLGFALTRPIFGGPFNANGYRIANLADPVNDQDAATKKFIIENDKLNLSRTLHVPESSVAVLPSIPGRKNKILAFNDQGNPVAVLPESGSAADVLINLGASDGLKWIGKCKDLSTLRTIEPTISGQSIILERAVIGGPLLNVIMTHNPAASDAVDDGYSRFVTAGGAVWDADISFGHNVFLAGYSDELNNLADCLNMIIQDKVNKVISRGYVAGGVDAEIRIPPNPNAEGMTDFYMNKKTVKIPSFLKVYSAPAAIYDYSDFTTGVGIIGSNEFDGLTNDMMFLNNGGGWGAGAGASNSHNSGGFIGNGCLIKGPNTTSNPNATTYPGVRWGNVTYPGGNQAHFRDTTFSDARVSGWGSGFRPGSVNTYLMDVVACHFTNNTYGIDTYTAWSGSTPQWANSGEKMSFRGCLIGNNRSHAVYLDNRGDFFYFDMCSIDYNGGDVFHCSPTNLGEVNYINGHIEGNSGLILNCPTRTTNDGENNVKIRGAKIYPNKSTNDKYGGVRDIVFGTTIRTILELDSCNIFCRAPYVNGAYPTWKSYNPANLARIIIKYPGSGQTYRFLPSYDGAYGYRINDKLLFSGTENENVPTSRTGDFWCIKSGGASCVYGGAGDADSDGVIPIKITLNSPTDTVQLLFSRQITPERGT
;
A
#
# COMPACT_ATOMS: atom_id res chain seq x y z
N MET A 1 40.36 33.72 -29.85
CA MET A 1 40.37 34.47 -28.59
C MET A 1 39.25 33.88 -27.73
N SER A 2 39.42 33.67 -26.44
CA SER A 2 38.36 33.13 -25.59
C SER A 2 37.31 34.19 -25.31
N VAL A 3 36.06 33.78 -25.18
CA VAL A 3 34.92 34.66 -24.82
C VAL A 3 35.16 35.29 -23.47
N PRO A 4 35.19 36.64 -23.37
CA PRO A 4 35.32 37.28 -22.06
C PRO A 4 34.06 37.12 -21.20
N ASN A 5 34.22 37.32 -19.89
CA ASN A 5 33.07 37.36 -18.98
C ASN A 5 32.41 38.75 -19.09
N GLN A 6 31.42 38.86 -19.95
CA GLN A 6 30.71 40.08 -20.25
C GLN A 6 29.21 39.92 -20.12
N THR A 7 28.53 41.00 -19.78
CA THR A 7 27.07 41.05 -19.85
C THR A 7 26.65 41.09 -21.32
N PRO A 8 25.95 40.08 -21.84
CA PRO A 8 25.68 39.94 -23.27
C PRO A 8 24.49 40.80 -23.74
N TYR A 9 24.22 41.88 -23.10
CA TYR A 9 23.22 42.86 -23.51
C TYR A 9 23.53 44.27 -23.03
N ASN A 10 23.12 45.27 -23.81
CA ASN A 10 23.06 46.67 -23.44
C ASN A 10 21.66 47.22 -23.67
N ILE A 11 21.19 48.10 -22.78
CA ILE A 11 19.87 48.70 -22.86
C ILE A 11 20.05 50.22 -22.87
N TYR A 12 19.43 50.85 -23.83
CA TYR A 12 19.46 52.32 -24.00
C TYR A 12 18.05 52.90 -24.08
N THR A 13 17.90 54.09 -23.62
CA THR A 13 16.70 54.89 -23.92
C THR A 13 17.04 55.87 -25.02
N ALA A 14 16.41 55.72 -26.15
CA ALA A 14 16.65 56.58 -27.32
C ALA A 14 16.16 58.02 -27.08
N ASN A 15 16.90 59.00 -27.60
CA ASN A 15 16.55 60.41 -27.52
C ASN A 15 15.90 60.95 -28.81
N GLY A 16 15.59 60.11 -29.79
CA GLY A 16 15.02 60.48 -31.07
C GLY A 16 15.98 61.09 -32.09
N LEU A 17 17.27 61.25 -31.75
CA LEU A 17 18.29 61.85 -32.59
C LEU A 17 19.51 60.97 -32.83
N THR A 18 19.88 60.20 -31.81
CA THR A 18 21.05 59.33 -31.86
C THR A 18 20.74 58.09 -32.71
N THR A 19 21.62 57.83 -33.64
CA THR A 19 21.56 56.65 -34.55
C THR A 19 22.56 55.55 -34.14
N VAL A 20 23.61 55.88 -33.38
CA VAL A 20 24.68 54.95 -33.02
C VAL A 20 24.47 54.51 -31.56
N PHE A 21 24.46 53.20 -31.36
CA PHE A 21 24.37 52.57 -30.03
C PHE A 21 25.46 51.53 -29.90
N THR A 22 26.24 51.60 -28.84
CA THR A 22 27.36 50.71 -28.59
C THR A 22 26.91 49.42 -27.93
N TYR A 23 27.44 48.29 -28.36
CA TYR A 23 27.36 47.02 -27.60
C TYR A 23 28.74 46.68 -27.04
N GLU A 24 28.78 46.33 -25.77
CA GLU A 24 30.04 46.13 -25.00
C GLU A 24 30.35 44.63 -24.79
N PHE A 25 29.99 43.79 -25.74
CA PHE A 25 30.21 42.36 -25.66
C PHE A 25 30.66 41.79 -26.98
N TYR A 26 31.45 40.73 -26.89
CA TYR A 26 31.98 40.02 -28.04
C TYR A 26 30.90 39.30 -28.86
N ILE A 27 30.87 39.46 -30.17
CA ILE A 27 30.06 38.67 -31.12
C ILE A 27 30.97 38.11 -32.23
N ILE A 28 30.67 36.91 -32.69
CA ILE A 28 31.43 36.20 -33.75
C ILE A 28 30.91 36.61 -35.13
N SER A 29 29.62 36.82 -35.24
CA SER A 29 28.92 37.24 -36.48
C SER A 29 27.95 38.38 -36.20
N ALA A 30 27.67 39.20 -37.16
CA ALA A 30 26.64 40.22 -37.05
C ALA A 30 25.24 39.64 -36.73
N SER A 31 25.01 38.40 -37.15
CA SER A 31 23.78 37.66 -36.87
C SER A 31 23.64 37.20 -35.41
N ASP A 32 24.75 37.29 -34.64
CA ASP A 32 24.72 36.95 -33.20
C ASP A 32 24.20 38.12 -32.36
N LEU A 33 23.98 39.29 -32.96
CA LEU A 33 23.42 40.46 -32.33
C LEU A 33 21.94 40.63 -32.68
N GLN A 34 21.09 40.51 -31.70
CA GLN A 34 19.68 40.81 -31.82
C GLN A 34 19.41 42.24 -31.32
N VAL A 35 18.77 43.00 -32.16
CA VAL A 35 18.34 44.37 -31.82
C VAL A 35 16.83 44.37 -31.61
N SER A 36 16.39 44.91 -30.50
CA SER A 36 14.95 45.12 -30.26
C SER A 36 14.65 46.55 -29.80
N ILE A 37 13.47 47.03 -30.19
CA ILE A 37 12.95 48.34 -29.81
C ILE A 37 11.61 48.12 -29.12
N ASN A 38 11.48 48.56 -27.87
CA ASN A 38 10.31 48.36 -27.02
C ASN A 38 9.88 46.86 -26.94
N GLY A 39 10.86 45.94 -26.91
CA GLY A 39 10.65 44.50 -26.87
C GLY A 39 10.31 43.84 -28.21
N SER A 40 10.18 44.58 -29.28
CA SER A 40 9.96 44.07 -30.63
C SER A 40 11.28 43.95 -31.40
N VAL A 41 11.60 42.74 -31.89
CA VAL A 41 12.85 42.51 -32.65
C VAL A 41 12.84 43.23 -33.97
N VAL A 42 13.93 43.93 -34.25
CA VAL A 42 14.15 44.67 -35.51
C VAL A 42 15.10 43.87 -36.39
N ALA A 43 14.63 43.38 -37.54
CA ALA A 43 15.39 42.53 -38.40
C ALA A 43 16.27 43.30 -39.46
N SER A 44 16.00 44.58 -39.66
CA SER A 44 16.71 45.40 -40.70
C SER A 44 16.63 46.86 -40.31
N GLY A 45 17.32 47.71 -41.08
CA GLY A 45 17.33 49.19 -40.83
C GLY A 45 18.48 49.63 -39.95
N TYR A 46 19.45 48.78 -39.72
CA TYR A 46 20.69 49.12 -39.01
C TYR A 46 21.88 48.39 -39.61
N THR A 47 23.08 48.88 -39.29
CA THR A 47 24.35 48.18 -39.61
C THR A 47 25.11 47.88 -38.33
N VAL A 48 25.86 46.80 -38.33
CA VAL A 48 26.64 46.31 -37.19
C VAL A 48 28.13 46.50 -37.54
N ALA A 49 28.88 47.20 -36.73
CA ALA A 49 30.33 47.34 -36.78
C ALA A 49 30.98 46.67 -35.55
N GLY A 50 32.27 46.32 -35.64
CA GLY A 50 32.99 45.74 -34.49
C GLY A 50 32.84 44.22 -34.32
N VAL A 51 32.32 43.50 -35.33
CA VAL A 51 32.23 42.03 -35.30
C VAL A 51 33.63 41.42 -35.13
N GLY A 52 33.77 40.49 -34.20
CA GLY A 52 35.07 39.86 -33.88
C GLY A 52 35.90 40.69 -32.87
N ASN A 53 35.47 41.86 -32.46
CA ASN A 53 36.12 42.68 -31.42
C ASN A 53 35.68 42.22 -30.03
N LYS A 54 36.63 41.93 -29.15
CA LYS A 54 36.37 41.45 -27.77
C LYS A 54 35.66 42.48 -26.92
N ASP A 55 35.84 43.78 -27.21
CA ASP A 55 35.27 44.89 -26.43
C ASP A 55 33.94 45.38 -27.04
N GLY A 56 33.40 44.69 -28.03
CA GLY A 56 32.15 45.02 -28.70
C GLY A 56 32.29 45.92 -29.90
N GLY A 57 31.27 46.71 -30.20
CA GLY A 57 31.20 47.56 -31.36
C GLY A 57 29.96 48.44 -31.33
N ASP A 58 29.58 48.92 -32.49
CA ASP A 58 28.44 49.86 -32.61
C ASP A 58 27.40 49.27 -33.59
N ILE A 59 26.14 49.53 -33.30
CA ILE A 59 25.10 49.51 -34.33
C ILE A 59 24.77 50.91 -34.75
N THR A 60 24.51 51.07 -36.01
CA THR A 60 24.09 52.36 -36.59
C THR A 60 22.74 52.16 -37.27
N PHE A 61 21.70 52.78 -36.71
CA PHE A 61 20.38 52.77 -37.34
C PHE A 61 20.34 53.75 -38.54
N LEU A 62 19.64 53.36 -39.58
CA LEU A 62 19.39 54.24 -40.74
C LEU A 62 18.47 55.40 -40.37
N THR A 63 17.58 55.20 -39.45
CA THR A 63 16.66 56.22 -38.89
C THR A 63 16.73 56.11 -37.38
N PRO A 64 16.91 57.22 -36.62
CA PRO A 64 17.03 57.17 -35.19
C PRO A 64 15.75 56.63 -34.56
N PRO A 65 15.86 55.73 -33.58
CA PRO A 65 14.70 55.27 -32.80
C PRO A 65 13.98 56.42 -32.12
N ALA A 66 12.65 56.33 -31.98
CA ALA A 66 11.83 57.37 -31.40
C ALA A 66 12.28 57.76 -29.99
N ASN A 67 12.09 59.05 -29.62
CA ASN A 67 12.40 59.52 -28.28
C ASN A 67 11.64 58.72 -27.20
N GLY A 68 12.36 58.22 -26.20
CA GLY A 68 11.80 57.39 -25.12
C GLY A 68 11.71 55.91 -25.47
N ALA A 69 12.01 55.51 -26.70
CA ALA A 69 12.04 54.08 -27.06
C ALA A 69 13.20 53.39 -26.36
N VAL A 70 12.92 52.21 -25.81
CA VAL A 70 13.94 51.34 -25.21
C VAL A 70 14.58 50.49 -26.31
N VAL A 71 15.87 50.74 -26.56
CA VAL A 71 16.69 49.95 -27.50
C VAL A 71 17.48 48.94 -26.69
N MET A 72 17.27 47.70 -26.98
CA MET A 72 18.03 46.60 -26.38
C MET A 72 18.88 45.90 -27.45
N LEU A 73 20.16 45.84 -27.16
CA LEU A 73 21.14 45.09 -27.95
C LEU A 73 21.52 43.84 -27.17
N GLU A 74 21.27 42.70 -27.70
CA GLU A 74 21.57 41.46 -26.98
C GLU A 74 22.26 40.43 -27.90
N ARG A 75 23.15 39.69 -27.29
CA ARG A 75 23.81 38.57 -28.02
C ARG A 75 22.91 37.34 -27.99
N VAL A 76 22.52 36.88 -29.16
CA VAL A 76 21.71 35.67 -29.36
C VAL A 76 22.43 34.76 -30.36
N VAL A 77 23.12 33.79 -29.83
CA VAL A 77 23.85 32.83 -30.69
C VAL A 77 22.98 31.62 -30.96
N PRO A 78 23.13 30.97 -32.11
CA PRO A 78 22.46 29.72 -32.41
C PRO A 78 22.76 28.65 -31.34
N THR A 79 21.74 27.94 -30.89
CA THR A 79 21.88 26.84 -29.91
C THR A 79 22.10 25.47 -30.61
N TYR A 80 22.26 25.51 -31.88
CA TYR A 80 22.62 24.34 -32.70
C TYR A 80 24.01 24.54 -33.28
N ARG A 81 24.66 23.44 -33.59
CA ARG A 81 26.03 23.42 -34.13
C ARG A 81 26.03 23.93 -35.56
N LEU A 82 26.93 24.89 -35.85
CA LEU A 82 27.10 25.47 -37.20
C LEU A 82 28.24 24.83 -37.99
N THR A 83 29.11 24.11 -37.32
CA THR A 83 30.31 23.50 -37.90
C THR A 83 30.20 21.98 -37.78
N ASP A 84 30.52 21.26 -38.82
CA ASP A 84 30.69 19.82 -38.84
C ASP A 84 32.12 19.47 -39.11
N TYR A 85 32.75 18.74 -38.17
CA TYR A 85 34.15 18.29 -38.31
C TYR A 85 34.16 16.95 -39.02
N GLN A 86 34.93 16.90 -40.09
CA GLN A 86 35.06 15.69 -40.90
C GLN A 86 36.25 14.86 -40.43
N ASP A 87 36.10 13.54 -40.45
CA ASP A 87 37.21 12.62 -40.17
C ASP A 87 38.32 12.81 -41.22
N ASN A 88 39.55 12.97 -40.74
CA ASN A 88 40.76 13.29 -41.54
C ASN A 88 40.75 14.67 -42.22
N GLY A 89 39.86 15.58 -41.84
CA GLY A 89 39.93 16.98 -42.23
C GLY A 89 40.91 17.80 -41.37
N ASP A 90 41.38 18.94 -41.91
CA ASP A 90 42.20 19.88 -41.15
C ASP A 90 41.37 20.49 -40.01
N LEU A 91 41.79 20.24 -38.77
CA LEU A 91 41.15 20.82 -37.59
C LEU A 91 41.75 22.21 -37.30
N LEU A 92 41.20 23.24 -37.96
CA LEU A 92 41.67 24.61 -37.78
C LEU A 92 41.33 25.11 -36.40
N ALA A 93 42.35 25.57 -35.67
CA ALA A 93 42.17 26.08 -34.30
C ALA A 93 41.18 27.25 -34.22
N ASP A 94 41.12 28.08 -35.25
CA ASP A 94 40.15 29.21 -35.32
C ASP A 94 38.70 28.70 -35.36
N THR A 95 38.42 27.67 -36.14
CA THR A 95 37.10 27.06 -36.28
C THR A 95 36.68 26.41 -34.96
N VAL A 96 37.56 25.64 -34.35
CA VAL A 96 37.31 24.99 -33.05
C VAL A 96 37.06 26.04 -31.94
N ASN A 97 37.91 27.06 -31.88
CA ASN A 97 37.75 28.14 -30.91
C ASN A 97 36.41 28.87 -31.08
N LYS A 98 36.00 29.16 -32.30
CA LYS A 98 34.69 29.82 -32.56
C LYS A 98 33.51 28.91 -32.12
N ASP A 99 33.61 27.63 -32.30
CA ASP A 99 32.56 26.70 -31.83
C ASP A 99 32.51 26.65 -30.30
N PHE A 100 33.66 26.57 -29.63
CA PHE A 100 33.70 26.69 -28.16
C PHE A 100 33.18 28.04 -27.68
N ASP A 101 33.58 29.12 -28.33
CA ASP A 101 33.14 30.49 -28.00
C ASP A 101 31.59 30.58 -28.09
N ARG A 102 30.98 29.98 -29.13
CA ARG A 102 29.51 29.94 -29.24
C ARG A 102 28.87 29.18 -28.12
N ILE A 103 29.43 28.02 -27.73
CA ILE A 103 28.92 27.25 -26.59
C ILE A 103 28.97 28.10 -25.30
N TRP A 104 30.12 28.76 -25.05
CA TRP A 104 30.25 29.65 -23.87
C TRP A 104 29.30 30.83 -23.91
N MET A 105 29.09 31.46 -25.07
CA MET A 105 28.11 32.53 -25.22
C MET A 105 26.69 32.04 -24.96
N ALA A 106 26.31 30.87 -25.43
CA ALA A 106 25.00 30.30 -25.17
C ALA A 106 24.79 29.97 -23.66
N ILE A 107 25.83 29.44 -23.01
CA ILE A 107 25.83 29.16 -21.57
C ILE A 107 25.69 30.48 -20.78
N GLN A 108 26.45 31.53 -21.10
CA GLN A 108 26.33 32.85 -20.45
C GLN A 108 24.91 33.40 -20.57
N ARG A 109 24.28 33.24 -21.74
CA ARG A 109 22.90 33.66 -21.95
C ARG A 109 21.94 32.83 -21.11
N ALA A 110 22.09 31.52 -21.10
CA ALA A 110 21.24 30.62 -20.32
C ALA A 110 21.28 30.96 -18.80
N PHE A 111 22.46 31.30 -18.27
CA PHE A 111 22.56 31.71 -16.87
C PHE A 111 21.88 33.03 -16.56
N ILE A 112 21.89 33.98 -17.52
CA ILE A 112 21.16 35.25 -17.35
C ILE A 112 19.65 35.00 -17.38
N ASP A 113 19.18 34.23 -18.37
CA ASP A 113 17.76 33.89 -18.46
C ASP A 113 17.29 33.13 -17.22
N LEU A 114 18.14 32.21 -16.69
CA LEU A 114 17.88 31.54 -15.42
C LEU A 114 17.81 32.52 -14.24
N GLY A 115 18.61 33.60 -14.26
CA GLY A 115 18.57 34.63 -13.24
C GLY A 115 17.27 35.45 -13.23
N PHE A 116 16.55 35.50 -14.35
CA PHE A 116 15.22 36.13 -14.46
C PHE A 116 14.08 35.15 -14.16
N ALA A 117 14.39 33.83 -14.04
CA ALA A 117 13.39 32.84 -13.72
C ALA A 117 12.97 32.89 -12.24
N LEU A 118 11.83 32.34 -11.96
CA LEU A 118 11.41 32.07 -10.57
C LEU A 118 12.40 31.11 -9.93
N THR A 119 13.24 31.59 -9.04
CA THR A 119 14.32 30.80 -8.44
C THR A 119 13.93 30.21 -7.10
N ARG A 120 14.53 29.09 -6.77
CA ARG A 120 14.38 28.43 -5.46
C ARG A 120 15.78 28.16 -4.88
N PRO A 121 15.99 28.38 -3.58
CA PRO A 121 17.26 28.06 -2.94
C PRO A 121 17.62 26.57 -3.12
N ILE A 122 18.90 26.27 -3.30
CA ILE A 122 19.38 24.91 -3.54
C ILE A 122 19.06 23.95 -2.37
N PHE A 123 18.96 24.49 -1.17
CA PHE A 123 18.59 23.74 0.04
C PHE A 123 17.08 23.61 0.25
N GLY A 124 16.27 23.97 -0.73
CA GLY A 124 14.81 23.94 -0.64
C GLY A 124 14.23 25.27 -0.16
N GLY A 125 12.91 25.27 0.01
CA GLY A 125 12.16 26.49 0.37
C GLY A 125 11.26 26.98 -0.76
N PRO A 126 10.53 28.07 -0.57
CA PRO A 126 9.62 28.63 -1.57
C PRO A 126 10.39 29.22 -2.77
N PHE A 127 9.68 29.35 -3.89
CA PHE A 127 10.18 30.14 -5.01
C PHE A 127 10.22 31.64 -4.65
N ASN A 128 11.26 32.31 -5.10
CA ASN A 128 11.45 33.74 -4.86
C ASN A 128 11.17 34.52 -6.15
N ALA A 129 10.18 35.38 -6.10
CA ALA A 129 9.83 36.30 -7.18
C ALA A 129 10.56 37.65 -7.09
N ASN A 130 11.48 37.82 -6.16
CA ASN A 130 12.27 39.07 -5.96
C ASN A 130 11.43 40.34 -5.87
N GLY A 131 10.21 40.26 -5.34
CA GLY A 131 9.29 41.39 -5.24
C GLY A 131 8.50 41.69 -6.53
N TYR A 132 8.74 41.01 -7.61
CA TYR A 132 7.96 41.12 -8.85
C TYR A 132 6.63 40.38 -8.76
N ARG A 133 5.65 40.90 -9.48
CA ARG A 133 4.33 40.22 -9.57
C ARG A 133 4.39 39.05 -10.56
N ILE A 134 3.73 37.96 -10.22
CA ILE A 134 3.46 36.90 -11.18
C ILE A 134 2.16 37.26 -11.90
N ALA A 135 2.25 37.50 -13.22
CA ALA A 135 1.12 37.85 -14.06
C ALA A 135 0.68 36.68 -14.93
N ASN A 136 -0.51 36.78 -15.51
CA ASN A 136 -1.10 35.75 -16.39
C ASN A 136 -1.25 34.38 -15.75
N LEU A 137 -1.44 34.33 -14.43
CA LEU A 137 -1.87 33.13 -13.76
C LEU A 137 -3.33 32.83 -14.10
N ALA A 138 -3.61 31.58 -14.41
CA ALA A 138 -4.98 31.08 -14.45
C ALA A 138 -5.58 31.03 -13.03
N ASP A 139 -6.90 31.05 -12.94
CA ASP A 139 -7.56 30.83 -11.67
C ASP A 139 -7.31 29.37 -11.17
N PRO A 140 -7.19 29.16 -9.86
CA PRO A 140 -6.84 27.86 -9.29
C PRO A 140 -7.92 26.82 -9.57
N VAL A 141 -7.48 25.59 -9.83
CA VAL A 141 -8.34 24.42 -10.07
C VAL A 141 -8.16 23.38 -8.96
N ASN A 142 -6.93 23.23 -8.46
CA ASN A 142 -6.57 22.28 -7.42
C ASN A 142 -6.17 22.99 -6.12
N ASP A 143 -6.22 22.28 -5.01
CA ASP A 143 -5.93 22.82 -3.67
C ASP A 143 -4.53 23.44 -3.51
N GLN A 144 -3.58 23.06 -4.36
CA GLN A 144 -2.19 23.55 -4.32
C GLN A 144 -1.91 24.69 -5.30
N ASP A 145 -2.89 25.10 -6.09
CA ASP A 145 -2.71 26.14 -7.08
C ASP A 145 -2.66 27.54 -6.43
N ALA A 146 -1.83 28.42 -6.98
CA ALA A 146 -1.77 29.80 -6.54
C ALA A 146 -3.04 30.55 -6.94
N ALA A 147 -3.68 31.21 -6.01
CA ALA A 147 -4.87 32.00 -6.27
C ALA A 147 -4.55 33.36 -6.86
N THR A 148 -5.30 33.76 -7.89
CA THR A 148 -5.25 35.16 -8.41
C THR A 148 -5.96 36.13 -7.47
N LYS A 149 -5.56 37.38 -7.46
CA LYS A 149 -6.28 38.44 -6.71
C LYS A 149 -7.75 38.52 -7.13
N LYS A 150 -8.04 38.30 -8.42
CA LYS A 150 -9.42 38.29 -8.95
C LYS A 150 -10.21 37.13 -8.33
N PHE A 151 -9.67 35.92 -8.36
CA PHE A 151 -10.31 34.74 -7.79
C PHE A 151 -10.64 34.89 -6.31
N ILE A 152 -9.70 35.45 -5.52
CA ILE A 152 -9.93 35.69 -4.09
C ILE A 152 -11.07 36.72 -3.90
N ILE A 153 -11.05 37.84 -4.63
CA ILE A 153 -12.10 38.85 -4.52
C ILE A 153 -13.47 38.31 -4.93
N GLU A 154 -13.53 37.48 -5.97
CA GLU A 154 -14.79 36.87 -6.44
C GLU A 154 -15.32 35.85 -5.43
N ASN A 155 -14.45 35.02 -4.84
CA ASN A 155 -14.84 34.11 -3.75
C ASN A 155 -15.27 34.85 -2.49
N ASP A 156 -14.58 35.92 -2.12
CA ASP A 156 -14.98 36.77 -0.98
C ASP A 156 -16.38 37.37 -1.23
N LYS A 157 -16.64 37.87 -2.42
CA LYS A 157 -17.97 38.38 -2.79
C LYS A 157 -19.02 37.26 -2.74
N LEU A 158 -18.70 36.05 -3.23
CA LEU A 158 -19.59 34.91 -3.18
C LEU A 158 -19.87 34.47 -1.74
N ASN A 159 -18.83 34.42 -0.88
CA ASN A 159 -18.97 34.09 0.54
C ASN A 159 -19.79 35.13 1.28
N LEU A 160 -19.50 36.42 1.02
CA LEU A 160 -20.27 37.51 1.60
C LEU A 160 -21.72 37.52 1.11
N SER A 161 -21.99 37.11 -0.15
CA SER A 161 -23.38 37.04 -0.68
C SER A 161 -24.25 36.02 0.05
N ARG A 162 -23.63 35.06 0.79
CA ARG A 162 -24.31 34.03 1.58
C ARG A 162 -24.47 34.41 3.04
N THR A 163 -24.04 35.60 3.43
CA THR A 163 -24.14 36.12 4.80
C THR A 163 -25.28 37.14 4.89
N LEU A 164 -25.77 37.38 6.09
CA LEU A 164 -26.71 38.48 6.35
C LEU A 164 -25.98 39.81 6.17
N HIS A 165 -26.43 40.60 5.21
CA HIS A 165 -25.93 41.92 4.95
C HIS A 165 -26.90 42.97 5.39
N VAL A 166 -26.37 44.08 5.81
CA VAL A 166 -27.14 45.33 5.97
C VAL A 166 -26.82 46.22 4.78
N PRO A 167 -27.80 46.98 4.26
CA PRO A 167 -27.57 47.88 3.14
C PRO A 167 -26.69 49.13 3.49
N GLU A 168 -26.52 49.35 4.79
CA GLU A 168 -25.73 50.45 5.30
C GLU A 168 -24.22 50.17 5.19
N SER A 169 -23.42 51.22 5.10
CA SER A 169 -21.95 51.13 4.94
C SER A 169 -21.23 50.59 6.18
N SER A 170 -21.88 50.56 7.34
CA SER A 170 -21.38 50.01 8.59
C SER A 170 -22.51 49.67 9.54
N VAL A 171 -22.24 48.72 10.43
CA VAL A 171 -23.14 48.33 11.53
C VAL A 171 -22.55 48.80 12.84
N ALA A 172 -23.41 49.28 13.73
CA ALA A 172 -22.99 49.71 15.07
C ALA A 172 -22.32 48.54 15.82
N VAL A 173 -21.30 48.83 16.60
CA VAL A 173 -20.57 47.80 17.36
C VAL A 173 -21.50 47.19 18.42
N LEU A 174 -21.48 45.87 18.51
CA LEU A 174 -22.21 45.15 19.56
C LEU A 174 -21.77 45.62 20.96
N PRO A 175 -22.69 45.67 21.94
CA PRO A 175 -22.33 45.98 23.32
C PRO A 175 -21.21 45.06 23.85
N SER A 176 -20.44 45.57 24.80
CA SER A 176 -19.38 44.79 25.46
C SER A 176 -19.91 43.48 26.07
N ILE A 177 -19.04 42.52 26.36
CA ILE A 177 -19.43 41.22 26.93
C ILE A 177 -20.38 41.34 28.12
N PRO A 178 -20.12 42.21 29.12
CA PRO A 178 -21.08 42.40 30.22
C PRO A 178 -22.46 42.87 29.76
N GLY A 179 -22.51 43.73 28.74
CA GLY A 179 -23.76 44.25 28.19
C GLY A 179 -24.58 43.28 27.37
N ARG A 180 -23.95 42.26 26.78
CA ARG A 180 -24.61 41.24 25.93
C ARG A 180 -24.72 39.85 26.55
N LYS A 181 -24.07 39.62 27.71
CA LYS A 181 -24.13 38.32 28.41
C LYS A 181 -25.58 38.00 28.79
N ASN A 182 -26.05 36.79 28.41
CA ASN A 182 -27.42 36.30 28.68
C ASN A 182 -28.54 37.12 28.01
N LYS A 183 -28.23 37.79 26.87
CA LYS A 183 -29.19 38.58 26.08
C LYS A 183 -29.28 38.05 24.65
N ILE A 184 -30.39 38.31 23.99
CA ILE A 184 -30.62 38.02 22.57
C ILE A 184 -30.16 39.21 21.73
N LEU A 185 -29.55 38.93 20.58
CA LEU A 185 -29.29 39.95 19.58
C LEU A 185 -30.62 40.33 18.91
N ALA A 186 -30.98 41.58 18.97
CA ALA A 186 -32.11 42.15 18.27
C ALA A 186 -31.67 43.41 17.52
N PHE A 187 -32.55 44.02 16.75
CA PHE A 187 -32.33 45.29 16.09
C PHE A 187 -33.32 46.31 16.62
N ASN A 188 -32.87 47.50 16.91
CA ASN A 188 -33.76 48.60 17.34
C ASN A 188 -34.46 49.25 16.14
N ASP A 189 -35.32 50.24 16.37
CA ASP A 189 -36.09 50.93 15.33
C ASP A 189 -35.21 51.63 14.29
N GLN A 190 -33.94 51.85 14.58
CA GLN A 190 -32.93 52.43 13.65
C GLN A 190 -32.11 51.32 12.95
N GLY A 191 -32.45 50.04 13.14
CA GLY A 191 -31.69 48.92 12.54
C GLY A 191 -30.35 48.61 13.20
N ASN A 192 -30.01 49.24 14.31
CA ASN A 192 -28.76 48.94 15.01
C ASN A 192 -28.88 47.68 15.87
N PRO A 193 -27.83 46.83 15.92
CA PRO A 193 -27.85 45.65 16.75
C PRO A 193 -27.83 46.02 18.23
N VAL A 194 -28.75 45.48 18.99
CA VAL A 194 -28.90 45.68 20.42
C VAL A 194 -29.03 44.36 21.17
N ALA A 195 -28.55 44.31 22.39
CA ALA A 195 -28.69 43.15 23.22
C ALA A 195 -29.92 43.32 24.15
N VAL A 196 -30.96 42.57 23.85
CA VAL A 196 -32.21 42.63 24.63
C VAL A 196 -32.39 41.37 25.48
N LEU A 197 -33.03 41.53 26.62
CA LEU A 197 -33.51 40.37 27.38
C LEU A 197 -34.67 39.74 26.62
N PRO A 198 -34.80 38.41 26.58
CA PRO A 198 -36.05 37.75 26.14
C PRO A 198 -37.21 38.33 26.95
N GLU A 199 -38.38 38.46 26.34
CA GLU A 199 -39.58 38.92 27.05
C GLU A 199 -39.81 38.00 28.27
N SER A 200 -40.16 38.62 29.39
CA SER A 200 -40.44 37.92 30.65
C SER A 200 -41.65 37.00 30.45
N GLY A 201 -41.44 35.70 30.60
CA GLY A 201 -42.42 34.65 30.33
C GLY A 201 -41.81 33.56 29.42
N SER A 202 -41.19 33.92 28.30
CA SER A 202 -40.57 32.95 27.39
C SER A 202 -39.27 32.33 27.97
N ALA A 203 -38.48 33.11 28.70
CA ALA A 203 -37.27 32.60 29.36
C ALA A 203 -37.58 31.70 30.54
N ALA A 204 -38.64 31.98 31.30
CA ALA A 204 -39.06 31.12 32.38
C ALA A 204 -39.62 29.78 31.86
N ASP A 205 -40.40 29.80 30.80
CA ASP A 205 -40.95 28.60 30.17
C ASP A 205 -39.83 27.74 29.55
N VAL A 206 -38.86 28.37 28.93
CA VAL A 206 -37.67 27.68 28.42
C VAL A 206 -36.86 27.05 29.58
N LEU A 207 -36.65 27.77 30.67
CA LEU A 207 -35.93 27.25 31.85
C LEU A 207 -36.70 26.10 32.55
N ILE A 208 -38.03 26.19 32.61
CA ILE A 208 -38.88 25.12 33.15
C ILE A 208 -38.79 23.89 32.27
N ASN A 209 -38.91 24.07 30.94
CA ASN A 209 -38.79 22.98 29.98
C ASN A 209 -37.38 22.37 29.97
N LEU A 210 -36.33 23.16 30.09
CA LEU A 210 -34.96 22.68 30.20
C LEU A 210 -34.68 21.99 31.55
N GLY A 211 -35.34 22.41 32.62
CA GLY A 211 -35.21 21.82 33.94
C GLY A 211 -36.05 20.54 34.15
N ALA A 212 -36.94 20.21 33.23
CA ALA A 212 -37.73 18.98 33.26
C ALA A 212 -36.83 17.74 33.09
N SER A 213 -37.29 16.56 33.53
CA SER A 213 -36.54 15.30 33.40
C SER A 213 -36.18 14.95 31.94
N ASP A 214 -36.96 15.42 30.99
CA ASP A 214 -36.75 15.29 29.55
C ASP A 214 -36.26 16.58 28.86
N GLY A 215 -35.87 17.57 29.63
CA GLY A 215 -35.47 18.90 29.14
C GLY A 215 -34.29 18.90 28.18
N LEU A 216 -33.43 17.88 28.23
CA LEU A 216 -32.30 17.71 27.32
C LEU A 216 -32.72 17.63 25.85
N LYS A 217 -33.97 17.22 25.56
CA LYS A 217 -34.49 17.22 24.17
C LYS A 217 -34.55 18.63 23.54
N TRP A 218 -34.68 19.67 24.38
CA TRP A 218 -34.74 21.06 23.92
C TRP A 218 -33.36 21.67 23.62
N ILE A 219 -32.31 21.14 24.26
CA ILE A 219 -30.93 21.53 23.99
C ILE A 219 -30.26 20.63 22.96
N GLY A 220 -30.96 19.62 22.44
CA GLY A 220 -30.45 18.73 21.40
C GLY A 220 -29.30 17.84 21.84
N LYS A 221 -29.06 17.66 23.17
CA LYS A 221 -27.95 16.85 23.69
C LYS A 221 -28.37 16.05 24.91
N CYS A 222 -28.01 14.76 24.96
CA CYS A 222 -28.13 13.93 26.13
C CYS A 222 -26.82 13.25 26.50
N LYS A 223 -26.62 12.92 27.78
CA LYS A 223 -25.32 12.52 28.30
C LYS A 223 -24.99 11.04 28.02
N ASP A 224 -25.99 10.15 28.05
CA ASP A 224 -25.81 8.71 27.90
C ASP A 224 -27.11 8.01 27.42
N LEU A 225 -26.99 6.71 27.09
CA LEU A 225 -28.11 5.89 26.62
C LEU A 225 -29.17 5.69 27.69
N SER A 226 -28.80 5.64 28.97
CA SER A 226 -29.77 5.50 30.06
C SER A 226 -30.68 6.73 30.12
N THR A 227 -30.10 7.90 29.95
CA THR A 227 -30.85 9.17 29.87
C THR A 227 -31.67 9.23 28.56
N LEU A 228 -31.10 8.81 27.41
CA LEU A 228 -31.80 8.80 26.11
C LEU A 228 -33.12 8.00 26.20
N ARG A 229 -33.10 6.84 26.86
CA ARG A 229 -34.27 5.99 27.05
C ARG A 229 -35.39 6.61 27.92
N THR A 230 -35.12 7.74 28.63
CA THR A 230 -36.09 8.50 29.36
C THR A 230 -36.65 9.71 28.61
N ILE A 231 -36.08 10.04 27.46
CA ILE A 231 -36.46 11.21 26.67
C ILE A 231 -37.48 10.83 25.61
N GLU A 232 -38.73 11.19 25.87
CA GLU A 232 -39.81 10.98 24.90
C GLU A 232 -39.77 12.11 23.84
N PRO A 233 -39.72 11.76 22.54
CA PRO A 233 -39.78 12.75 21.48
C PRO A 233 -41.16 13.38 21.38
N THR A 234 -41.22 14.64 20.94
CA THR A 234 -42.48 15.37 20.80
C THR A 234 -42.93 15.50 19.34
N ILE A 235 -42.01 15.36 18.39
CA ILE A 235 -42.31 15.47 16.96
C ILE A 235 -41.59 14.36 16.20
N SER A 236 -42.16 14.01 15.06
CA SER A 236 -41.53 13.06 14.12
C SER A 236 -40.22 13.62 13.58
N GLY A 237 -39.16 12.80 13.52
CA GLY A 237 -37.85 13.21 13.00
C GLY A 237 -37.08 14.13 13.96
N GLN A 238 -37.53 14.32 15.20
CA GLN A 238 -36.75 15.04 16.21
C GLN A 238 -35.40 14.39 16.38
N SER A 239 -34.33 15.20 16.46
CA SER A 239 -32.97 14.69 16.64
C SER A 239 -32.35 15.20 17.94
N ILE A 240 -31.52 14.37 18.56
CA ILE A 240 -30.77 14.71 19.76
C ILE A 240 -29.33 14.15 19.62
N ILE A 241 -28.35 14.86 20.14
CA ILE A 241 -26.97 14.40 20.16
C ILE A 241 -26.73 13.57 21.43
N LEU A 242 -26.37 12.32 21.26
CA LEU A 242 -25.91 11.44 22.33
C LEU A 242 -24.41 11.71 22.58
N GLU A 243 -24.08 12.11 23.80
CA GLU A 243 -22.70 12.44 24.17
C GLU A 243 -21.85 11.18 24.30
N ARG A 244 -22.33 10.16 24.97
CA ARG A 244 -21.67 8.86 25.18
C ARG A 244 -22.68 7.74 25.36
N ALA A 245 -22.26 6.50 25.14
CA ALA A 245 -23.17 5.36 25.38
C ALA A 245 -23.37 5.08 26.86
N VAL A 246 -22.28 5.06 27.63
CA VAL A 246 -22.28 4.77 29.08
C VAL A 246 -21.48 5.83 29.83
N ILE A 247 -21.78 6.01 31.11
CA ILE A 247 -20.99 6.89 31.97
C ILE A 247 -19.57 6.37 32.04
N GLY A 248 -18.57 7.25 31.86
CA GLY A 248 -17.16 6.87 31.77
C GLY A 248 -16.71 6.32 30.41
N GLY A 249 -17.62 6.08 29.48
CA GLY A 249 -17.30 5.68 28.11
C GLY A 249 -16.82 6.84 27.26
N PRO A 250 -16.32 6.54 26.03
CA PRO A 250 -15.81 7.56 25.10
C PRO A 250 -16.87 8.58 24.67
N LEU A 251 -16.44 9.78 24.35
CA LEU A 251 -17.29 10.80 23.72
C LEU A 251 -17.64 10.36 22.28
N LEU A 252 -18.93 10.31 21.98
CA LEU A 252 -19.45 9.87 20.69
C LEU A 252 -19.99 11.04 19.85
N ASN A 253 -20.81 11.90 20.47
CA ASN A 253 -21.55 12.97 19.82
C ASN A 253 -22.35 12.49 18.58
N VAL A 254 -23.01 11.34 18.71
CA VAL A 254 -23.81 10.71 17.64
C VAL A 254 -25.20 11.33 17.60
N ILE A 255 -25.68 11.61 16.39
CA ILE A 255 -27.07 12.08 16.18
C ILE A 255 -28.01 10.89 16.31
N MET A 256 -28.98 11.03 17.22
CA MET A 256 -30.08 10.11 17.41
C MET A 256 -31.36 10.75 16.84
N THR A 257 -32.06 10.05 15.96
CA THR A 257 -33.27 10.58 15.32
C THR A 257 -34.47 9.73 15.67
N HIS A 258 -35.55 10.39 16.07
CA HIS A 258 -36.82 9.72 16.36
C HIS A 258 -37.45 9.11 15.10
N ASN A 259 -37.72 7.81 15.15
CA ASN A 259 -38.33 7.04 14.07
C ASN A 259 -39.75 6.59 14.44
N PRO A 260 -40.78 7.33 14.07
CA PRO A 260 -42.17 6.98 14.46
C PRO A 260 -42.69 5.75 13.70
N ALA A 261 -42.07 5.37 12.57
CA ALA A 261 -42.49 4.19 11.81
C ALA A 261 -42.03 2.87 12.44
N ALA A 262 -41.20 2.93 13.48
CA ALA A 262 -40.62 1.75 14.14
C ALA A 262 -41.26 1.47 15.52
N SER A 263 -42.54 1.75 15.70
CA SER A 263 -43.23 1.66 16.99
C SER A 263 -43.18 0.28 17.66
N ASP A 264 -43.00 -0.79 16.89
CA ASP A 264 -42.88 -2.17 17.41
C ASP A 264 -41.43 -2.67 17.42
N ALA A 265 -40.46 -1.77 17.30
CA ALA A 265 -39.06 -2.14 17.20
C ALA A 265 -38.50 -2.60 18.54
N VAL A 266 -37.59 -3.55 18.47
CA VAL A 266 -36.82 -4.01 19.63
C VAL A 266 -35.56 -3.15 19.74
N ASP A 267 -35.22 -2.76 20.97
CA ASP A 267 -33.94 -2.15 21.30
C ASP A 267 -32.79 -3.15 20.99
N ASP A 268 -31.94 -2.82 20.04
CA ASP A 268 -30.82 -3.69 19.63
C ASP A 268 -29.54 -3.44 20.43
N GLY A 269 -29.56 -2.42 21.27
CA GLY A 269 -28.46 -2.07 22.17
C GLY A 269 -27.28 -1.35 21.53
N TYR A 270 -27.30 -1.06 20.22
CA TYR A 270 -26.17 -0.41 19.55
C TYR A 270 -26.52 0.54 18.40
N SER A 271 -27.72 0.45 17.82
CA SER A 271 -28.14 1.35 16.74
C SER A 271 -29.55 1.87 16.92
N ARG A 272 -30.39 1.14 17.65
CA ARG A 272 -31.78 1.46 17.92
C ARG A 272 -32.09 1.35 19.40
N PHE A 273 -32.65 2.40 19.97
CA PHE A 273 -32.94 2.49 21.42
C PHE A 273 -34.38 2.83 21.60
N VAL A 274 -35.03 2.06 22.48
CA VAL A 274 -36.46 2.21 22.80
C VAL A 274 -36.63 2.90 24.15
N THR A 275 -37.47 3.94 24.18
CA THR A 275 -37.77 4.66 25.42
C THR A 275 -38.77 3.90 26.30
N ALA A 276 -38.93 4.34 27.53
CA ALA A 276 -39.91 3.77 28.47
C ALA A 276 -41.37 3.92 27.95
N GLY A 277 -41.66 4.93 27.15
CA GLY A 277 -42.95 5.15 26.50
C GLY A 277 -43.12 4.42 25.15
N GLY A 278 -42.10 3.69 24.69
CA GLY A 278 -42.15 2.93 23.43
C GLY A 278 -41.71 3.72 22.19
N ALA A 279 -41.27 4.95 22.33
CA ALA A 279 -40.72 5.69 21.22
C ALA A 279 -39.31 5.17 20.81
N VAL A 280 -38.92 5.33 19.55
CA VAL A 280 -37.69 4.76 19.02
C VAL A 280 -36.74 5.87 18.59
N TRP A 281 -35.52 5.81 19.11
CA TRP A 281 -34.38 6.60 18.67
C TRP A 281 -33.43 5.73 17.83
N ASP A 282 -33.25 6.09 16.57
CA ASP A 282 -32.27 5.46 15.69
C ASP A 282 -30.98 6.30 15.63
N ALA A 283 -29.84 5.65 15.76
CA ALA A 283 -28.53 6.27 15.58
C ALA A 283 -28.25 6.54 14.09
N ASP A 284 -27.55 7.61 13.81
CA ASP A 284 -27.00 7.82 12.46
C ASP A 284 -25.93 6.76 12.16
N ILE A 285 -26.24 5.89 11.23
CA ILE A 285 -25.36 4.82 10.75
C ILE A 285 -24.82 5.06 9.34
N SER A 286 -24.89 6.29 8.83
CA SER A 286 -24.39 6.66 7.50
C SER A 286 -22.95 6.23 7.24
N PHE A 287 -22.16 6.19 8.30
CA PHE A 287 -20.75 5.75 8.27
C PHE A 287 -20.52 4.35 8.87
N GLY A 288 -21.55 3.51 8.95
CA GLY A 288 -21.51 2.21 9.59
C GLY A 288 -21.86 2.24 11.08
N HIS A 289 -21.98 1.06 11.68
CA HIS A 289 -22.33 0.93 13.10
C HIS A 289 -21.14 1.28 13.99
N ASN A 290 -21.27 2.29 14.81
CA ASN A 290 -20.25 2.68 15.78
C ASN A 290 -20.28 1.70 16.99
N VAL A 291 -19.19 0.94 17.18
CA VAL A 291 -19.09 -0.08 18.21
C VAL A 291 -19.23 0.48 19.63
N PHE A 292 -18.87 1.75 19.85
CA PHE A 292 -18.96 2.35 21.19
C PHE A 292 -20.41 2.55 21.65
N LEU A 293 -21.35 2.62 20.70
CA LEU A 293 -22.79 2.66 21.05
C LEU A 293 -23.27 1.37 21.74
N ALA A 294 -22.55 0.26 21.57
CA ALA A 294 -22.83 -0.99 22.28
C ALA A 294 -22.40 -0.99 23.76
N GLY A 295 -22.02 0.15 24.30
CA GLY A 295 -21.68 0.29 25.70
C GLY A 295 -20.21 0.05 26.04
N TYR A 296 -19.31 0.35 25.10
CA TYR A 296 -17.88 0.27 25.35
C TYR A 296 -17.44 1.27 26.42
N SER A 297 -16.59 0.81 27.34
CA SER A 297 -15.82 1.68 28.23
C SER A 297 -14.42 1.12 28.50
N ASP A 298 -13.45 2.03 28.72
CA ASP A 298 -12.07 1.65 29.01
C ASP A 298 -11.95 0.89 30.35
N GLU A 299 -12.79 1.22 31.33
CA GLU A 299 -12.82 0.51 32.62
C GLU A 299 -13.23 -0.95 32.47
N LEU A 300 -14.21 -1.24 31.61
CA LEU A 300 -14.73 -2.59 31.40
C LEU A 300 -13.86 -3.40 30.42
N ASN A 301 -13.01 -2.76 29.63
CA ASN A 301 -12.22 -3.41 28.58
C ASN A 301 -13.06 -4.36 27.69
N ASN A 302 -14.27 -3.93 27.33
CA ASN A 302 -15.30 -4.79 26.78
C ASN A 302 -15.50 -4.64 25.28
N LEU A 303 -14.46 -4.21 24.52
CA LEU A 303 -14.56 -4.03 23.06
C LEU A 303 -15.00 -5.32 22.35
N ALA A 304 -14.45 -6.46 22.76
CA ALA A 304 -14.82 -7.76 22.18
C ALA A 304 -16.30 -8.11 22.42
N ASP A 305 -16.83 -7.81 23.60
CA ASP A 305 -18.24 -8.04 23.93
C ASP A 305 -19.15 -7.17 23.08
N CYS A 306 -18.81 -5.89 22.93
CA CYS A 306 -19.54 -4.95 22.07
C CYS A 306 -19.55 -5.38 20.61
N LEU A 307 -18.38 -5.77 20.07
CA LEU A 307 -18.26 -6.28 18.69
C LEU A 307 -19.08 -7.56 18.51
N ASN A 308 -18.91 -8.54 19.39
CA ASN A 308 -19.59 -9.82 19.30
C ASN A 308 -21.11 -9.68 19.43
N MET A 309 -21.60 -8.74 20.24
CA MET A 309 -23.03 -8.43 20.35
C MET A 309 -23.60 -7.94 19.02
N ILE A 310 -22.95 -6.95 18.39
CA ILE A 310 -23.38 -6.40 17.10
C ILE A 310 -23.33 -7.49 16.03
N ILE A 311 -22.23 -8.24 15.98
CA ILE A 311 -22.03 -9.31 15.00
C ILE A 311 -23.10 -10.37 15.14
N GLN A 312 -23.39 -10.83 16.38
CA GLN A 312 -24.39 -11.87 16.62
C GLN A 312 -25.79 -11.40 16.22
N ASP A 313 -26.15 -10.14 16.50
CA ASP A 313 -27.41 -9.57 16.04
C ASP A 313 -27.53 -9.57 14.52
N LYS A 314 -26.44 -9.18 13.81
CA LYS A 314 -26.42 -9.22 12.33
C LYS A 314 -26.54 -10.64 11.80
N VAL A 315 -25.87 -11.60 12.40
CA VAL A 315 -25.99 -13.03 12.05
C VAL A 315 -27.42 -13.50 12.25
N ASN A 316 -28.05 -13.19 13.38
CA ASN A 316 -29.46 -13.57 13.66
C ASN A 316 -30.41 -12.94 12.64
N LYS A 317 -30.19 -11.71 12.22
CA LYS A 317 -30.98 -11.04 11.17
C LYS A 317 -30.82 -11.71 9.79
N VAL A 318 -29.60 -12.16 9.45
CA VAL A 318 -29.37 -12.97 8.24
C VAL A 318 -30.12 -14.29 8.31
N ILE A 319 -30.00 -15.01 9.42
CA ILE A 319 -30.69 -16.28 9.62
C ILE A 319 -32.21 -16.10 9.51
N SER A 320 -32.78 -15.08 10.16
CA SER A 320 -34.23 -14.85 10.16
C SER A 320 -34.80 -14.50 8.80
N ARG A 321 -34.06 -13.78 7.94
CA ARG A 321 -34.51 -13.46 6.59
C ARG A 321 -34.10 -14.52 5.56
N GLY A 322 -33.23 -15.47 5.90
CA GLY A 322 -32.82 -16.59 5.06
C GLY A 322 -31.81 -16.24 3.96
N TYR A 323 -31.17 -15.08 4.00
CA TYR A 323 -30.15 -14.67 3.03
C TYR A 323 -29.33 -13.47 3.48
N VAL A 324 -28.15 -13.28 2.86
CA VAL A 324 -27.36 -12.04 2.94
C VAL A 324 -27.81 -11.08 1.84
N ALA A 325 -28.09 -9.85 2.19
CA ALA A 325 -28.48 -8.82 1.22
C ALA A 325 -27.22 -8.30 0.50
N GLY A 326 -26.97 -8.75 -0.68
CA GLY A 326 -25.95 -8.34 -1.66
C GLY A 326 -24.67 -7.66 -1.16
N GLY A 327 -23.54 -8.31 -1.28
CA GLY A 327 -22.24 -7.75 -0.89
C GLY A 327 -22.01 -7.73 0.63
N VAL A 328 -21.63 -6.57 1.17
CA VAL A 328 -21.46 -6.38 2.60
C VAL A 328 -22.80 -6.02 3.24
N ASP A 329 -23.29 -6.84 4.16
CA ASP A 329 -24.57 -6.62 4.84
C ASP A 329 -24.53 -5.44 5.83
N ALA A 330 -23.38 -5.25 6.51
CA ALA A 330 -23.16 -4.12 7.41
C ALA A 330 -21.69 -3.80 7.58
N GLU A 331 -21.41 -2.53 7.85
CA GLU A 331 -20.11 -2.04 8.26
C GLU A 331 -20.13 -1.72 9.76
N ILE A 332 -19.12 -2.19 10.47
CA ILE A 332 -18.90 -1.88 11.89
C ILE A 332 -17.64 -1.01 11.97
N ARG A 333 -17.75 0.11 12.64
CA ARG A 333 -16.67 1.07 12.84
C ARG A 333 -16.21 1.05 14.29
N ILE A 334 -14.90 0.91 14.48
CA ILE A 334 -14.23 1.14 15.75
C ILE A 334 -13.55 2.50 15.59
N PRO A 335 -14.17 3.59 16.07
CA PRO A 335 -13.59 4.92 15.92
C PRO A 335 -12.37 5.11 16.82
N PRO A 336 -11.57 6.19 16.63
CA PRO A 336 -10.53 6.57 17.57
C PRO A 336 -11.10 6.72 19.00
N ASN A 337 -10.35 6.24 19.99
CA ASN A 337 -10.74 6.42 21.39
C ASN A 337 -10.36 7.83 21.86
N PRO A 338 -11.32 8.73 22.09
CA PRO A 338 -11.02 10.11 22.50
C PRO A 338 -10.48 10.22 23.93
N ASN A 339 -10.53 9.15 24.71
CA ASN A 339 -9.97 9.09 26.05
C ASN A 339 -8.50 8.58 26.06
N ALA A 340 -7.97 8.15 24.90
CA ALA A 340 -6.60 7.68 24.82
C ALA A 340 -5.61 8.83 25.05
N GLU A 341 -4.62 8.59 25.90
CA GLU A 341 -3.52 9.51 26.12
C GLU A 341 -2.40 9.24 25.09
N GLY A 342 -1.96 10.29 24.41
CA GLY A 342 -0.87 10.20 23.43
C GLY A 342 -1.34 10.02 21.99
N MET A 343 -0.44 9.46 21.13
CA MET A 343 -0.64 9.36 19.67
C MET A 343 -1.30 8.06 19.22
N THR A 344 -1.58 7.12 20.11
CA THR A 344 -2.16 5.81 19.81
C THR A 344 -3.41 5.56 20.60
N ASP A 345 -4.47 5.17 19.90
CA ASP A 345 -5.68 4.67 20.55
C ASP A 345 -5.41 3.27 21.10
N PHE A 346 -5.90 3.01 22.31
CA PHE A 346 -5.67 1.77 23.03
C PHE A 346 -6.99 1.09 23.37
N TYR A 347 -7.14 -0.15 22.94
CA TYR A 347 -8.30 -0.97 23.21
C TYR A 347 -7.87 -2.26 23.90
N MET A 348 -8.42 -2.53 25.07
CA MET A 348 -8.25 -3.79 25.77
C MET A 348 -9.27 -4.80 25.25
N ASN A 349 -8.80 -5.87 24.60
CA ASN A 349 -9.67 -6.84 23.96
C ASN A 349 -9.23 -8.26 24.34
N LYS A 350 -9.71 -8.72 25.48
CA LYS A 350 -9.30 -9.99 26.11
C LYS A 350 -10.11 -11.21 25.65
N LYS A 351 -11.02 -11.06 24.69
CA LYS A 351 -11.88 -12.12 24.18
C LYS A 351 -11.76 -12.21 22.66
N THR A 352 -11.93 -13.41 22.14
CA THR A 352 -12.00 -13.65 20.69
C THR A 352 -13.17 -12.85 20.08
N VAL A 353 -12.87 -12.18 18.97
CA VAL A 353 -13.88 -11.58 18.09
C VAL A 353 -14.04 -12.44 16.85
N LYS A 354 -15.27 -12.85 16.51
CA LYS A 354 -15.57 -13.70 15.37
C LYS A 354 -16.33 -12.90 14.30
N ILE A 355 -15.74 -12.70 13.14
CA ILE A 355 -16.24 -11.85 12.03
C ILE A 355 -16.69 -12.74 10.87
N PRO A 356 -17.98 -12.73 10.49
CA PRO A 356 -18.47 -13.45 9.31
C PRO A 356 -18.10 -12.75 8.01
N SER A 357 -18.08 -13.48 6.92
CA SER A 357 -17.64 -12.99 5.59
C SER A 357 -18.52 -11.89 4.98
N PHE A 358 -19.71 -11.68 5.50
CA PHE A 358 -20.65 -10.64 5.04
C PHE A 358 -20.62 -9.36 5.87
N LEU A 359 -19.77 -9.27 6.88
CA LEU A 359 -19.56 -8.05 7.67
C LEU A 359 -18.19 -7.46 7.41
N LYS A 360 -18.08 -6.16 7.46
CA LYS A 360 -16.83 -5.44 7.33
C LYS A 360 -16.55 -4.61 8.58
N VAL A 361 -15.42 -4.88 9.21
CA VAL A 361 -14.99 -4.18 10.42
C VAL A 361 -13.84 -3.25 10.07
N TYR A 362 -13.99 -1.98 10.40
CA TYR A 362 -12.95 -0.96 10.24
C TYR A 362 -12.41 -0.55 11.60
N SER A 363 -11.13 -0.72 11.80
CA SER A 363 -10.43 -0.25 13.00
C SER A 363 -10.02 1.21 12.86
N ALA A 364 -9.88 1.88 13.99
CA ALA A 364 -9.21 3.17 14.06
C ALA A 364 -7.73 3.04 13.67
N PRO A 365 -7.13 4.10 13.08
CA PRO A 365 -5.70 4.14 12.82
C PRO A 365 -4.89 3.97 14.12
N ALA A 366 -3.83 3.17 14.06
CA ALA A 366 -2.90 2.91 15.18
C ALA A 366 -3.52 2.37 16.48
N ALA A 367 -4.73 1.82 16.43
CA ALA A 367 -5.37 1.17 17.57
C ALA A 367 -4.56 -0.06 18.04
N ILE A 368 -4.57 -0.30 19.35
CA ILE A 368 -3.91 -1.44 19.96
C ILE A 368 -4.95 -2.37 20.59
N TYR A 369 -5.05 -3.58 20.08
CA TYR A 369 -5.86 -4.66 20.64
C TYR A 369 -4.96 -5.52 21.50
N ASP A 370 -4.99 -5.31 22.83
CA ASP A 370 -4.10 -5.96 23.78
C ASP A 370 -4.72 -7.23 24.36
N TYR A 371 -4.11 -8.35 24.02
CA TYR A 371 -4.47 -9.71 24.50
C TYR A 371 -3.43 -10.26 25.49
N SER A 372 -2.59 -9.39 26.09
CA SER A 372 -1.47 -9.85 26.92
C SER A 372 -1.88 -10.74 28.10
N ASP A 373 -3.13 -10.64 28.58
CA ASP A 373 -3.71 -11.47 29.63
C ASP A 373 -4.49 -12.69 29.08
N PHE A 374 -4.53 -12.89 27.75
CA PHE A 374 -5.36 -13.91 27.10
C PHE A 374 -4.48 -15.02 26.51
N THR A 375 -4.12 -15.99 27.33
CA THR A 375 -3.19 -17.06 26.96
C THR A 375 -3.81 -18.22 26.21
N THR A 376 -5.15 -18.36 26.24
CA THR A 376 -5.90 -19.48 25.64
C THR A 376 -6.97 -18.95 24.69
N GLY A 377 -6.72 -19.01 23.40
CA GLY A 377 -7.67 -18.57 22.38
C GLY A 377 -7.07 -17.67 21.32
N VAL A 378 -7.81 -17.49 20.25
CA VAL A 378 -7.46 -16.69 19.08
C VAL A 378 -7.87 -15.25 19.31
N GLY A 379 -7.07 -14.28 18.84
CA GLY A 379 -7.43 -12.88 18.93
C GLY A 379 -8.64 -12.55 18.03
N ILE A 380 -8.45 -12.58 16.73
CA ILE A 380 -9.52 -12.32 15.75
C ILE A 380 -9.75 -13.56 14.90
N ILE A 381 -11.02 -13.95 14.74
CA ILE A 381 -11.44 -15.05 13.88
C ILE A 381 -12.32 -14.50 12.76
N GLY A 382 -11.92 -14.72 11.49
CA GLY A 382 -12.83 -14.64 10.36
C GLY A 382 -13.49 -16.01 10.17
N SER A 383 -14.81 -16.11 10.29
CA SER A 383 -15.49 -17.41 10.16
C SER A 383 -16.99 -17.24 9.98
N ASN A 384 -17.58 -18.17 9.22
CA ASN A 384 -19.03 -18.32 9.08
C ASN A 384 -19.59 -19.47 9.95
N GLU A 385 -18.83 -19.94 10.92
CA GLU A 385 -19.24 -20.99 11.87
C GLU A 385 -20.18 -20.42 12.95
N PHE A 386 -21.38 -20.01 12.58
CA PHE A 386 -22.43 -19.57 13.46
C PHE A 386 -23.62 -20.53 13.42
N ASP A 387 -24.22 -20.80 14.55
CA ASP A 387 -25.38 -21.69 14.65
C ASP A 387 -26.54 -21.17 13.80
N GLY A 388 -27.05 -22.04 12.92
CA GLY A 388 -28.16 -21.70 12.03
C GLY A 388 -27.76 -20.93 10.74
N LEU A 389 -26.50 -20.52 10.60
CA LEU A 389 -26.01 -19.92 9.36
C LEU A 389 -25.65 -21.02 8.36
N THR A 390 -26.29 -21.04 7.20
CA THR A 390 -26.11 -22.06 6.16
C THR A 390 -25.48 -21.50 4.90
N ASN A 391 -24.99 -22.40 4.05
CA ASN A 391 -24.41 -22.05 2.77
C ASN A 391 -25.43 -21.36 1.83
N ASP A 392 -26.68 -21.82 1.86
CA ASP A 392 -27.74 -21.23 1.02
C ASP A 392 -28.04 -19.77 1.38
N MET A 393 -27.90 -19.40 2.64
CA MET A 393 -28.05 -18.02 3.10
C MET A 393 -26.93 -17.09 2.65
N MET A 394 -25.73 -17.63 2.49
CA MET A 394 -24.54 -16.92 2.08
C MET A 394 -24.43 -16.69 0.57
N PHE A 395 -25.12 -17.53 -0.21
CA PHE A 395 -25.26 -17.33 -1.64
C PHE A 395 -26.68 -16.84 -1.91
N LEU A 396 -26.85 -15.65 -2.43
CA LEU A 396 -28.15 -15.20 -2.94
C LEU A 396 -28.63 -16.19 -3.98
N ASN A 397 -29.44 -17.15 -3.55
CA ASN A 397 -29.88 -18.19 -4.44
C ASN A 397 -31.36 -18.49 -4.33
N ASN A 398 -31.98 -18.36 -5.45
CA ASN A 398 -33.26 -18.97 -5.76
C ASN A 398 -33.13 -20.50 -5.84
N GLY A 399 -32.73 -21.15 -4.73
CA GLY A 399 -32.91 -22.57 -4.53
C GLY A 399 -31.98 -23.54 -5.29
N GLY A 400 -30.74 -23.18 -5.55
CA GLY A 400 -29.81 -24.10 -6.18
C GLY A 400 -28.46 -24.13 -5.48
N GLY A 401 -28.10 -25.27 -4.93
CA GLY A 401 -26.73 -25.52 -4.43
C GLY A 401 -25.65 -25.37 -5.51
N TRP A 402 -24.41 -25.40 -5.14
CA TRP A 402 -23.25 -25.45 -6.03
C TRP A 402 -23.46 -26.49 -7.14
N GLY A 403 -23.68 -26.05 -8.36
CA GLY A 403 -23.92 -26.91 -9.54
C GLY A 403 -25.31 -26.82 -10.17
N ALA A 404 -26.31 -26.21 -9.56
CA ALA A 404 -27.57 -25.92 -10.22
C ALA A 404 -27.42 -24.61 -11.03
N GLY A 405 -27.25 -24.72 -12.33
CA GLY A 405 -26.92 -23.68 -13.30
C GLY A 405 -27.91 -22.53 -13.50
N ALA A 406 -28.46 -22.03 -12.43
CA ALA A 406 -29.26 -20.82 -12.41
C ALA A 406 -28.43 -19.70 -11.82
N GLY A 407 -27.83 -18.89 -12.68
CA GLY A 407 -27.31 -17.59 -12.44
C GLY A 407 -26.86 -17.33 -11.00
N ALA A 408 -25.68 -17.85 -10.64
CA ALA A 408 -25.00 -17.40 -9.43
C ALA A 408 -24.88 -15.90 -9.53
N SER A 409 -25.89 -15.20 -9.03
CA SER A 409 -25.80 -13.77 -8.86
C SER A 409 -24.67 -13.56 -7.89
N ASN A 410 -23.74 -12.78 -8.28
CA ASN A 410 -22.51 -12.33 -7.68
C ASN A 410 -22.67 -11.77 -6.26
N SER A 411 -23.23 -12.52 -5.33
CA SER A 411 -23.17 -12.19 -3.92
C SER A 411 -21.75 -12.46 -3.42
N HIS A 412 -20.85 -11.57 -3.80
CA HIS A 412 -19.54 -11.51 -3.18
C HIS A 412 -19.75 -11.05 -1.74
N ASN A 413 -19.48 -11.91 -0.80
CA ASN A 413 -19.42 -11.55 0.60
C ASN A 413 -18.12 -10.80 0.86
N SER A 414 -18.02 -9.57 0.35
CA SER A 414 -16.82 -8.74 0.42
C SER A 414 -16.56 -8.17 1.80
N GLY A 415 -16.84 -8.93 2.86
CA GLY A 415 -16.55 -8.56 4.23
C GLY A 415 -15.07 -8.62 4.57
N GLY A 416 -14.76 -8.37 5.82
CA GLY A 416 -13.38 -8.45 6.28
C GLY A 416 -13.04 -7.55 7.45
N PHE A 417 -11.75 -7.43 7.70
CA PHE A 417 -11.17 -6.56 8.71
C PHE A 417 -10.15 -5.61 8.10
N ILE A 418 -10.34 -4.32 8.27
CA ILE A 418 -9.43 -3.27 7.81
C ILE A 418 -8.81 -2.61 9.03
N GLY A 419 -7.53 -2.87 9.26
CA GLY A 419 -6.83 -2.49 10.49
C GLY A 419 -6.39 -1.03 10.56
N ASN A 420 -6.20 -0.35 9.42
CA ASN A 420 -5.66 1.01 9.36
C ASN A 420 -4.38 1.21 10.19
N GLY A 421 -3.48 0.23 10.20
CA GLY A 421 -2.24 0.25 10.97
C GLY A 421 -2.37 -0.22 12.42
N CYS A 422 -3.48 -0.82 12.81
CA CYS A 422 -3.68 -1.34 14.17
C CYS A 422 -2.65 -2.41 14.56
N LEU A 423 -2.47 -2.60 15.86
CA LEU A 423 -1.65 -3.65 16.44
C LEU A 423 -2.53 -4.66 17.21
N ILE A 424 -2.50 -5.92 16.78
CA ILE A 424 -3.09 -7.05 17.50
C ILE A 424 -1.97 -7.70 18.31
N LYS A 425 -1.87 -7.32 19.58
CA LYS A 425 -0.79 -7.70 20.48
C LYS A 425 -1.17 -8.91 21.32
N GLY A 426 -0.37 -9.97 21.24
CA GLY A 426 -0.54 -11.20 22.00
C GLY A 426 0.32 -11.26 23.26
N PRO A 427 0.17 -12.35 24.05
CA PRO A 427 0.83 -12.54 25.33
C PRO A 427 2.29 -12.98 25.25
N ASN A 428 2.77 -13.43 24.08
CA ASN A 428 4.16 -13.87 23.92
C ASN A 428 5.11 -12.68 23.99
N THR A 429 6.08 -12.73 24.89
CA THR A 429 7.11 -11.72 25.11
C THR A 429 8.51 -12.32 24.97
N THR A 430 9.54 -11.51 25.01
CA THR A 430 10.93 -11.99 25.03
C THR A 430 11.20 -12.83 26.30
N SER A 431 10.63 -12.46 27.43
CA SER A 431 10.78 -13.17 28.70
C SER A 431 9.88 -14.41 28.81
N ASN A 432 8.73 -14.42 28.13
CA ASN A 432 7.82 -15.56 28.09
C ASN A 432 7.40 -15.82 26.63
N PRO A 433 8.26 -16.45 25.83
CA PRO A 433 8.04 -16.60 24.40
C PRO A 433 6.94 -17.61 24.02
N ASN A 434 6.52 -18.45 24.95
CA ASN A 434 5.53 -19.52 24.75
C ASN A 434 4.29 -19.34 25.63
N ALA A 435 3.93 -18.10 25.97
CA ALA A 435 2.73 -17.83 26.75
C ALA A 435 1.46 -18.31 26.03
N THR A 436 1.46 -18.28 24.69
CA THR A 436 0.40 -18.89 23.88
C THR A 436 0.95 -19.56 22.62
N THR A 437 0.27 -20.62 22.18
CA THR A 437 0.47 -21.29 20.88
C THR A 437 -0.65 -20.92 19.89
N TYR A 438 -1.63 -20.15 20.32
CA TYR A 438 -2.74 -19.72 19.47
C TYR A 438 -2.32 -18.66 18.46
N PRO A 439 -2.99 -18.59 17.30
CA PRO A 439 -2.76 -17.50 16.34
C PRO A 439 -3.38 -16.19 16.81
N GLY A 440 -2.77 -15.08 16.42
CA GLY A 440 -3.36 -13.75 16.61
C GLY A 440 -4.59 -13.57 15.72
N VAL A 441 -4.50 -14.05 14.50
CA VAL A 441 -5.59 -14.04 13.53
C VAL A 441 -5.77 -15.43 12.95
N ARG A 442 -6.99 -15.95 13.02
CA ARG A 442 -7.43 -17.12 12.26
C ARG A 442 -8.45 -16.63 11.23
N TRP A 443 -8.20 -16.85 9.97
CA TRP A 443 -9.03 -16.30 8.91
C TRP A 443 -9.58 -17.43 8.02
N GLY A 444 -10.79 -17.87 8.36
CA GLY A 444 -11.51 -18.97 7.74
C GLY A 444 -12.06 -19.98 8.72
N ASN A 445 -12.91 -20.84 8.23
CA ASN A 445 -13.54 -21.93 8.99
C ASN A 445 -12.52 -23.05 9.30
N VAL A 446 -12.71 -23.76 10.42
CA VAL A 446 -11.86 -24.90 10.81
C VAL A 446 -12.65 -26.13 11.25
N THR A 447 -13.93 -25.98 11.57
CA THR A 447 -14.80 -27.09 11.95
C THR A 447 -15.62 -27.57 10.76
N TYR A 448 -15.80 -28.87 10.66
CA TYR A 448 -16.68 -29.53 9.72
C TYR A 448 -17.83 -30.18 10.51
N PRO A 449 -18.87 -29.45 10.90
CA PRO A 449 -20.09 -30.10 11.38
C PRO A 449 -20.75 -30.76 10.19
N GLY A 450 -21.14 -32.00 10.30
CA GLY A 450 -21.73 -32.75 9.21
C GLY A 450 -22.88 -31.99 8.53
N GLY A 451 -22.69 -31.57 7.28
CA GLY A 451 -23.67 -30.93 6.40
C GLY A 451 -23.66 -29.39 6.43
N ASN A 452 -23.78 -28.76 5.30
CA ASN A 452 -24.12 -27.34 5.03
C ASN A 452 -23.45 -26.25 5.87
N GLN A 453 -22.13 -26.26 5.99
CA GLN A 453 -21.43 -25.10 6.52
C GLN A 453 -21.36 -23.97 5.49
N ALA A 454 -21.65 -22.76 5.96
CA ALA A 454 -21.46 -21.56 5.17
C ALA A 454 -19.99 -21.41 4.77
N HIS A 455 -19.72 -21.21 3.49
CA HIS A 455 -18.38 -20.97 2.98
C HIS A 455 -17.87 -19.62 3.49
N PHE A 456 -16.58 -19.57 3.84
CA PHE A 456 -15.90 -18.32 4.17
C PHE A 456 -14.99 -17.95 2.99
N ARG A 457 -15.38 -16.94 2.22
CA ARG A 457 -14.68 -16.55 1.00
C ARG A 457 -14.85 -15.09 0.65
N ASP A 458 -14.13 -14.62 -0.37
CA ASP A 458 -14.17 -13.26 -0.91
C ASP A 458 -13.93 -12.18 0.16
N THR A 459 -13.05 -12.47 1.11
CA THR A 459 -12.81 -11.62 2.28
C THR A 459 -11.45 -10.98 2.24
N THR A 460 -11.33 -9.83 2.91
CA THR A 460 -10.09 -9.09 3.04
C THR A 460 -9.68 -8.95 4.50
N PHE A 461 -8.40 -9.20 4.79
CA PHE A 461 -7.77 -8.81 6.05
C PHE A 461 -6.61 -7.88 5.73
N SER A 462 -6.65 -6.62 6.17
CA SER A 462 -5.66 -5.65 5.73
C SER A 462 -5.18 -4.67 6.79
N ASP A 463 -4.03 -4.07 6.51
CA ASP A 463 -3.46 -2.94 7.23
C ASP A 463 -3.32 -3.17 8.75
N ALA A 464 -2.94 -4.37 9.14
CA ALA A 464 -2.80 -4.76 10.54
C ALA A 464 -1.40 -5.26 10.86
N ARG A 465 -0.94 -5.00 12.07
CA ARG A 465 0.26 -5.59 12.65
C ARG A 465 -0.16 -6.63 13.68
N VAL A 466 0.38 -7.84 13.58
CA VAL A 466 0.07 -8.96 14.48
C VAL A 466 1.36 -9.44 15.12
N SER A 467 1.45 -9.33 16.43
CA SER A 467 2.70 -9.56 17.16
C SER A 467 2.46 -10.21 18.52
N GLY A 468 3.37 -11.08 18.94
CA GLY A 468 3.32 -11.71 20.27
C GLY A 468 2.41 -12.94 20.36
N TRP A 469 2.25 -13.69 19.28
CA TRP A 469 1.38 -14.87 19.21
C TRP A 469 2.14 -16.17 18.90
N GLY A 470 1.46 -17.32 19.01
CA GLY A 470 1.94 -18.58 18.48
C GLY A 470 2.11 -18.55 16.96
N SER A 471 1.15 -17.94 16.25
CA SER A 471 1.36 -17.51 14.88
C SER A 471 0.71 -16.15 14.62
N GLY A 472 1.24 -15.39 13.68
CA GLY A 472 0.63 -14.12 13.30
C GLY A 472 -0.70 -14.35 12.59
N PHE A 473 -0.71 -15.23 11.61
CA PHE A 473 -1.89 -15.51 10.79
C PHE A 473 -2.03 -17.01 10.52
N ARG A 474 -3.26 -17.52 10.62
CA ARG A 474 -3.61 -18.89 10.30
C ARG A 474 -4.82 -18.94 9.38
N PRO A 475 -4.69 -19.39 8.12
CA PRO A 475 -5.82 -19.63 7.24
C PRO A 475 -6.76 -20.70 7.80
N GLY A 476 -8.02 -20.61 7.47
CA GLY A 476 -8.99 -21.69 7.76
C GLY A 476 -8.78 -22.89 6.86
N SER A 477 -9.16 -24.07 7.34
CA SER A 477 -8.93 -25.37 6.67
C SER A 477 -10.19 -25.98 6.06
N VAL A 478 -11.36 -25.39 6.28
CA VAL A 478 -12.66 -25.92 5.82
C VAL A 478 -13.46 -24.84 5.12
N ASN A 479 -13.94 -25.11 3.90
CA ASN A 479 -14.75 -24.20 3.11
C ASN A 479 -14.20 -22.74 3.10
N THR A 480 -12.87 -22.59 3.03
CA THR A 480 -12.17 -21.31 3.08
C THR A 480 -11.35 -21.09 1.81
N TYR A 481 -11.63 -20.03 1.07
CA TYR A 481 -10.95 -19.73 -0.18
C TYR A 481 -11.20 -18.28 -0.63
N LEU A 482 -10.48 -17.85 -1.65
CA LEU A 482 -10.60 -16.51 -2.26
C LEU A 482 -10.43 -15.39 -1.22
N MET A 483 -9.37 -15.47 -0.40
CA MET A 483 -9.06 -14.44 0.57
C MET A 483 -7.87 -13.58 0.16
N ASP A 484 -7.93 -12.31 0.50
CA ASP A 484 -6.84 -11.36 0.32
C ASP A 484 -6.35 -10.82 1.67
N VAL A 485 -5.06 -10.99 1.93
CA VAL A 485 -4.34 -10.41 3.08
C VAL A 485 -3.41 -9.33 2.55
N VAL A 486 -3.64 -8.08 2.93
CA VAL A 486 -2.99 -6.94 2.27
C VAL A 486 -2.32 -6.02 3.27
N ALA A 487 -1.07 -5.63 3.00
CA ALA A 487 -0.32 -4.65 3.79
C ALA A 487 -0.24 -4.96 5.29
N CYS A 488 -0.14 -6.25 5.64
CA CYS A 488 -0.08 -6.71 7.03
C CYS A 488 1.36 -7.00 7.47
N HIS A 489 1.64 -6.82 8.76
CA HIS A 489 2.90 -7.18 9.38
C HIS A 489 2.71 -8.31 10.38
N PHE A 490 3.34 -9.46 10.13
CA PHE A 490 3.35 -10.62 11.01
C PHE A 490 4.73 -10.78 11.63
N THR A 491 4.92 -10.14 12.78
CA THR A 491 6.26 -9.99 13.39
C THR A 491 6.29 -10.40 14.86
N ASN A 492 7.44 -10.90 15.32
CA ASN A 492 7.66 -11.31 16.72
C ASN A 492 6.69 -12.40 17.22
N ASN A 493 6.16 -13.22 16.34
CA ASN A 493 5.38 -14.39 16.68
C ASN A 493 6.29 -15.63 16.74
N THR A 494 5.76 -16.79 17.08
CA THR A 494 6.53 -18.04 16.88
C THR A 494 6.62 -18.34 15.40
N TYR A 495 5.49 -18.35 14.68
CA TYR A 495 5.41 -18.44 13.22
C TYR A 495 4.81 -17.15 12.66
N GLY A 496 5.25 -16.72 11.49
CA GLY A 496 4.61 -15.60 10.81
C GLY A 496 3.22 -15.97 10.31
N ILE A 497 3.18 -16.98 9.47
CA ILE A 497 1.96 -17.61 8.94
C ILE A 497 2.07 -19.11 9.17
N ASP A 498 1.03 -19.75 9.67
CA ASP A 498 0.99 -21.20 9.76
C ASP A 498 -0.37 -21.74 9.30
N THR A 499 -0.34 -22.91 8.70
CA THR A 499 -1.55 -23.66 8.32
C THR A 499 -1.80 -24.84 9.26
N TYR A 500 -1.07 -24.91 10.39
CA TYR A 500 -1.19 -25.98 11.34
C TYR A 500 -2.60 -26.04 11.93
N THR A 501 -3.28 -27.11 11.66
CA THR A 501 -4.55 -27.44 12.28
C THR A 501 -4.28 -28.30 13.51
N ALA A 502 -4.29 -27.69 14.69
CA ALA A 502 -4.36 -28.43 15.94
C ALA A 502 -5.75 -29.09 16.07
N TRP A 503 -5.96 -30.15 15.32
CA TRP A 503 -7.16 -30.99 15.45
C TRP A 503 -6.84 -32.14 16.37
N SER A 504 -7.59 -32.30 17.42
CA SER A 504 -7.48 -33.42 18.39
C SER A 504 -8.10 -34.72 17.87
N GLY A 505 -8.39 -34.85 16.59
CA GLY A 505 -9.00 -36.03 15.99
C GLY A 505 -8.24 -36.48 14.74
N SER A 506 -8.16 -37.75 14.52
CA SER A 506 -7.44 -38.44 13.45
C SER A 506 -7.72 -37.85 12.06
N THR A 507 -6.74 -37.23 11.45
CA THR A 507 -6.63 -36.58 10.14
C THR A 507 -7.09 -35.13 10.05
N PRO A 508 -6.17 -34.18 9.87
CA PRO A 508 -6.54 -32.84 9.46
C PRO A 508 -7.17 -32.91 8.07
N GLN A 509 -8.43 -32.53 7.98
CA GLN A 509 -9.13 -32.52 6.71
C GLN A 509 -9.17 -31.10 6.18
N TRP A 510 -8.39 -30.82 5.17
CA TRP A 510 -8.67 -29.75 4.27
C TRP A 510 -9.84 -30.17 3.39
N ALA A 511 -10.96 -29.55 3.61
CA ALA A 511 -12.16 -29.86 2.87
C ALA A 511 -12.63 -28.62 2.14
N ASN A 512 -12.55 -28.64 0.80
CA ASN A 512 -13.00 -27.56 -0.06
C ASN A 512 -12.40 -26.20 0.37
N SER A 513 -11.08 -26.14 0.45
CA SER A 513 -10.31 -25.00 0.92
C SER A 513 -9.03 -24.82 0.10
N GLY A 514 -8.45 -23.62 0.15
CA GLY A 514 -7.11 -23.35 -0.35
C GLY A 514 -7.06 -22.68 -1.72
N GLU A 515 -8.17 -22.48 -2.42
CA GLU A 515 -8.13 -21.74 -3.67
C GLU A 515 -7.87 -20.24 -3.41
N LYS A 516 -6.78 -19.75 -3.98
CA LYS A 516 -6.36 -18.34 -3.92
C LYS A 516 -6.32 -17.77 -2.50
N MET A 517 -5.31 -18.17 -1.73
CA MET A 517 -4.93 -17.51 -0.49
C MET A 517 -3.83 -16.48 -0.79
N SER A 518 -4.20 -15.22 -0.92
CA SER A 518 -3.33 -14.15 -1.41
C SER A 518 -2.81 -13.28 -0.27
N PHE A 519 -1.47 -13.11 -0.21
CA PHE A 519 -0.77 -12.18 0.68
C PHE A 519 -0.06 -11.15 -0.18
N ARG A 520 -0.41 -9.86 -0.02
CA ARG A 520 0.12 -8.79 -0.86
C ARG A 520 0.71 -7.66 -0.03
N GLY A 521 1.97 -7.30 -0.34
CA GLY A 521 2.66 -6.21 0.35
C GLY A 521 2.84 -6.44 1.86
N CYS A 522 2.90 -7.70 2.30
CA CYS A 522 3.02 -8.07 3.71
C CYS A 522 4.48 -8.15 4.14
N LEU A 523 4.74 -7.81 5.41
CA LEU A 523 6.01 -8.07 6.09
C LEU A 523 5.84 -9.28 7.00
N ILE A 524 6.66 -10.31 6.79
CA ILE A 524 6.72 -11.52 7.61
C ILE A 524 8.12 -11.59 8.20
N GLY A 525 8.31 -11.04 9.39
CA GLY A 525 9.66 -10.84 9.89
C GLY A 525 9.84 -10.98 11.39
N ASN A 526 11.08 -11.22 11.81
CA ASN A 526 11.46 -11.37 13.21
C ASN A 526 10.66 -12.41 14.00
N ASN A 527 10.06 -13.40 13.31
CA ASN A 527 9.38 -14.49 13.99
C ASN A 527 10.43 -15.48 14.54
N ARG A 528 10.12 -16.10 15.66
CA ARG A 528 11.11 -16.94 16.38
C ARG A 528 11.43 -18.25 15.69
N SER A 529 10.49 -18.76 14.86
CA SER A 529 10.64 -19.97 14.08
C SER A 529 10.45 -19.62 12.59
N HIS A 530 9.67 -20.45 11.86
CA HIS A 530 9.51 -20.27 10.43
C HIS A 530 8.67 -19.03 10.07
N ALA A 531 8.99 -18.42 8.94
CA ALA A 531 8.15 -17.34 8.40
C ALA A 531 6.80 -17.88 7.97
N VAL A 532 6.81 -18.94 7.14
CA VAL A 532 5.61 -19.61 6.65
C VAL A 532 5.74 -21.10 6.91
N TYR A 533 4.84 -21.63 7.72
CA TYR A 533 4.76 -23.06 8.04
C TYR A 533 3.51 -23.66 7.38
N LEU A 534 3.72 -24.54 6.40
CA LEU A 534 2.68 -25.18 5.62
C LEU A 534 2.50 -26.63 6.07
N ASP A 535 1.39 -26.93 6.69
CA ASP A 535 1.05 -28.25 7.21
C ASP A 535 -0.27 -28.78 6.64
N ASN A 536 -0.40 -28.76 5.31
CA ASN A 536 -1.70 -29.11 4.72
C ASN A 536 -1.65 -29.57 3.27
N ARG A 537 -2.76 -30.18 2.83
CA ARG A 537 -2.96 -30.71 1.50
C ARG A 537 -3.81 -29.76 0.64
N GLY A 538 -3.30 -29.37 -0.51
CA GLY A 538 -4.11 -28.81 -1.59
C GLY A 538 -4.25 -27.29 -1.64
N ASP A 539 -3.32 -26.52 -1.06
CA ASP A 539 -3.45 -25.08 -0.98
C ASP A 539 -2.69 -24.33 -2.05
N PHE A 540 -3.31 -23.23 -2.51
CA PHE A 540 -2.68 -22.24 -3.38
C PHE A 540 -2.37 -20.96 -2.61
N PHE A 541 -1.10 -20.77 -2.25
CA PHE A 541 -0.62 -19.57 -1.60
C PHE A 541 0.07 -18.65 -2.60
N TYR A 542 -0.38 -17.39 -2.62
CA TYR A 542 0.20 -16.34 -3.42
C TYR A 542 0.77 -15.26 -2.52
N PHE A 543 2.09 -15.04 -2.59
CA PHE A 543 2.79 -13.96 -1.92
C PHE A 543 3.28 -12.99 -2.99
N ASP A 544 2.69 -11.81 -3.06
CA ASP A 544 3.07 -10.77 -4.03
C ASP A 544 3.62 -9.54 -3.32
N MET A 545 4.80 -9.10 -3.71
CA MET A 545 5.53 -7.97 -3.11
C MET A 545 5.69 -8.07 -1.57
N CYS A 546 5.76 -9.29 -1.04
CA CYS A 546 5.98 -9.50 0.38
C CYS A 546 7.47 -9.43 0.75
N SER A 547 7.76 -8.94 1.95
CA SER A 547 9.09 -9.00 2.57
C SER A 547 9.12 -10.10 3.61
N ILE A 548 10.09 -11.03 3.52
CA ILE A 548 10.25 -12.14 4.47
C ILE A 548 11.65 -12.09 5.07
N ASP A 549 11.76 -11.48 6.26
CA ASP A 549 13.04 -11.03 6.78
C ASP A 549 13.29 -11.43 8.23
N TYR A 550 14.52 -11.86 8.53
CA TYR A 550 15.04 -12.06 9.89
C TYR A 550 14.26 -13.04 10.77
N ASN A 551 13.61 -14.04 10.16
CA ASN A 551 12.94 -15.09 10.92
C ASN A 551 13.96 -16.09 11.49
N GLY A 552 13.66 -16.67 12.65
CA GLY A 552 14.53 -17.61 13.36
C GLY A 552 14.59 -19.02 12.74
N GLY A 553 13.74 -19.32 11.77
CA GLY A 553 13.66 -20.59 11.05
C GLY A 553 13.59 -20.42 9.56
N ASP A 554 12.92 -21.38 8.89
CA ASP A 554 12.79 -21.42 7.43
C ASP A 554 11.87 -20.32 6.90
N VAL A 555 12.10 -19.92 5.66
CA VAL A 555 11.20 -19.00 4.95
C VAL A 555 9.90 -19.74 4.62
N PHE A 556 9.99 -20.85 3.88
CA PHE A 556 8.88 -21.75 3.63
C PHE A 556 9.21 -23.13 4.19
N HIS A 557 8.51 -23.53 5.24
CA HIS A 557 8.61 -24.86 5.83
C HIS A 557 7.38 -25.68 5.47
N CYS A 558 7.56 -26.78 4.74
CA CYS A 558 6.48 -27.67 4.38
C CYS A 558 6.52 -28.91 5.29
N SER A 559 5.43 -29.21 5.95
CA SER A 559 5.33 -30.47 6.72
C SER A 559 5.32 -31.69 5.79
N PRO A 560 5.59 -32.89 6.33
CA PRO A 560 5.54 -34.13 5.53
C PRO A 560 4.20 -34.42 4.88
N THR A 561 3.13 -33.80 5.32
CA THR A 561 1.76 -33.99 4.82
C THR A 561 1.32 -32.90 3.83
N ASN A 562 2.11 -31.87 3.63
CA ASN A 562 1.75 -30.77 2.74
C ASN A 562 1.70 -31.21 1.27
N LEU A 563 0.65 -30.81 0.58
CA LEU A 563 0.45 -30.92 -0.86
C LEU A 563 -0.13 -29.61 -1.33
N GLY A 564 0.70 -28.70 -1.82
CA GLY A 564 0.19 -27.41 -2.23
C GLY A 564 1.10 -26.66 -3.19
N GLU A 565 0.61 -25.56 -3.67
CA GLU A 565 1.35 -24.64 -4.51
C GLU A 565 1.64 -23.34 -3.76
N VAL A 566 2.90 -22.93 -3.75
CA VAL A 566 3.34 -21.63 -3.24
C VAL A 566 3.88 -20.79 -4.40
N ASN A 567 3.28 -19.66 -4.63
CA ASN A 567 3.77 -18.66 -5.59
C ASN A 567 4.26 -17.43 -4.82
N TYR A 568 5.56 -17.19 -4.84
CA TYR A 568 6.19 -16.00 -4.25
C TYR A 568 6.71 -15.09 -5.36
N ILE A 569 6.11 -13.90 -5.49
CA ILE A 569 6.30 -13.04 -6.66
C ILE A 569 6.77 -11.64 -6.22
N ASN A 570 7.79 -11.11 -6.90
CA ASN A 570 8.28 -9.72 -6.75
C ASN A 570 8.64 -9.30 -5.32
N GLY A 571 8.96 -10.25 -4.46
CA GLY A 571 9.20 -9.99 -3.05
C GLY A 571 10.68 -9.89 -2.69
N HIS A 572 10.92 -9.77 -1.39
CA HIS A 572 12.24 -9.64 -0.79
C HIS A 572 12.41 -10.69 0.31
N ILE A 573 13.54 -11.41 0.30
CA ILE A 573 13.89 -12.42 1.32
C ILE A 573 15.27 -12.08 1.85
N GLU A 574 15.41 -11.82 3.16
CA GLU A 574 16.70 -11.44 3.75
C GLU A 574 16.88 -11.99 5.18
N GLY A 575 18.08 -12.42 5.49
CA GLY A 575 18.55 -12.61 6.87
C GLY A 575 17.82 -13.65 7.70
N ASN A 576 17.09 -14.58 7.09
CA ASN A 576 16.42 -15.65 7.82
C ASN A 576 17.43 -16.70 8.28
N SER A 577 17.19 -17.35 9.43
CA SER A 577 18.17 -18.27 10.04
C SER A 577 18.10 -19.69 9.48
N GLY A 578 16.97 -20.08 8.89
CA GLY A 578 16.74 -21.40 8.31
C GLY A 578 16.90 -21.43 6.79
N LEU A 579 16.30 -22.44 6.16
CA LEU A 579 16.30 -22.65 4.72
C LEU A 579 15.29 -21.70 4.03
N ILE A 580 15.55 -21.35 2.78
CA ILE A 580 14.53 -20.66 1.96
C ILE A 580 13.33 -21.58 1.72
N LEU A 581 13.61 -22.85 1.45
CA LEU A 581 12.58 -23.87 1.35
C LEU A 581 13.02 -25.11 2.10
N ASN A 582 12.19 -25.60 2.99
CA ASN A 582 12.40 -26.86 3.69
C ASN A 582 11.17 -27.77 3.50
N CYS A 583 11.32 -28.83 2.72
CA CYS A 583 10.29 -29.85 2.53
C CYS A 583 10.85 -31.18 3.02
N PRO A 584 10.65 -31.56 4.29
CA PRO A 584 11.17 -32.80 4.84
C PRO A 584 10.50 -34.03 4.24
N THR A 585 11.07 -35.20 4.53
CA THR A 585 10.64 -36.49 3.98
C THR A 585 9.17 -36.78 4.24
N ARG A 586 8.44 -37.14 3.20
CA ARG A 586 7.03 -37.53 3.29
C ARG A 586 6.86 -38.98 3.75
N THR A 587 5.78 -39.20 4.47
CA THR A 587 5.33 -40.53 4.88
C THR A 587 4.35 -41.18 3.88
N THR A 588 3.81 -40.40 2.92
CA THR A 588 2.84 -40.86 1.90
C THR A 588 3.31 -40.50 0.49
N ASN A 589 2.95 -41.36 -0.49
CA ASN A 589 3.39 -41.22 -1.89
C ASN A 589 2.50 -40.33 -2.77
N ASP A 590 1.56 -39.60 -2.20
CA ASP A 590 0.51 -38.92 -2.94
C ASP A 590 0.87 -37.41 -3.22
N GLY A 591 1.15 -37.10 -4.48
CA GLY A 591 1.29 -35.74 -4.99
C GLY A 591 2.64 -35.05 -4.78
N GLU A 592 2.76 -33.85 -5.28
CA GLU A 592 3.98 -33.03 -5.29
C GLU A 592 3.71 -31.64 -4.68
N ASN A 593 4.70 -31.08 -3.97
CA ASN A 593 4.69 -29.65 -3.64
C ASN A 593 5.21 -28.88 -4.83
N ASN A 594 4.58 -27.74 -5.12
CA ASN A 594 4.98 -26.87 -6.19
C ASN A 594 5.29 -25.47 -5.61
N VAL A 595 6.56 -25.11 -5.62
CA VAL A 595 7.01 -23.82 -5.08
C VAL A 595 7.64 -23.01 -6.21
N LYS A 596 7.02 -21.90 -6.52
CA LYS A 596 7.43 -20.97 -7.57
C LYS A 596 7.84 -19.64 -6.96
N ILE A 597 9.08 -19.22 -7.18
CA ILE A 597 9.63 -17.95 -6.74
C ILE A 597 10.01 -17.15 -7.99
N ARG A 598 9.35 -16.01 -8.20
CA ARG A 598 9.51 -15.21 -9.42
C ARG A 598 9.79 -13.74 -9.10
N GLY A 599 10.73 -13.15 -9.83
CA GLY A 599 11.05 -11.72 -9.71
C GLY A 599 11.56 -11.29 -8.33
N ALA A 600 11.89 -12.23 -7.46
CA ALA A 600 12.24 -11.96 -6.07
C ALA A 600 13.71 -11.54 -5.91
N LYS A 601 13.97 -10.69 -4.90
CA LYS A 601 15.32 -10.42 -4.39
C LYS A 601 15.58 -11.34 -3.21
N ILE A 602 16.62 -12.16 -3.30
CA ILE A 602 16.96 -13.17 -2.29
C ILE A 602 18.37 -12.91 -1.77
N TYR A 603 18.48 -12.57 -0.51
CA TYR A 603 19.73 -12.35 0.20
C TYR A 603 20.10 -13.56 1.06
N PRO A 604 21.38 -13.71 1.43
CA PRO A 604 21.84 -14.83 2.24
C PRO A 604 21.12 -14.95 3.57
N ASN A 605 21.00 -16.17 4.05
CA ASN A 605 20.49 -16.47 5.39
C ASN A 605 21.39 -15.89 6.48
N LYS A 606 20.80 -15.53 7.63
CA LYS A 606 21.52 -15.01 8.78
C LYS A 606 22.35 -16.12 9.46
N SER A 607 23.66 -15.93 9.61
CA SER A 607 24.44 -16.73 10.55
C SER A 607 24.62 -16.00 11.88
N THR A 608 24.93 -16.77 12.93
CA THR A 608 25.01 -16.29 14.30
C THR A 608 26.12 -15.24 14.55
N ASN A 609 27.04 -15.02 13.61
CA ASN A 609 28.25 -14.24 13.82
C ASN A 609 28.50 -13.11 12.81
N ASP A 610 27.56 -12.81 11.90
CA ASP A 610 27.78 -11.76 10.90
C ASP A 610 26.50 -10.93 10.71
N LYS A 611 26.69 -9.61 10.56
CA LYS A 611 25.61 -8.66 10.26
C LYS A 611 24.82 -9.00 8.99
N TYR A 612 25.43 -9.78 8.10
CA TYR A 612 24.87 -10.25 6.84
C TYR A 612 24.84 -11.78 6.73
N GLY A 613 24.93 -12.49 7.87
CA GLY A 613 24.91 -13.94 7.93
C GLY A 613 26.18 -14.58 7.35
N GLY A 614 26.99 -15.22 8.15
CA GLY A 614 28.23 -15.86 7.70
C GLY A 614 28.05 -17.04 6.76
N VAL A 615 26.80 -17.49 6.48
CA VAL A 615 26.50 -18.43 5.42
C VAL A 615 26.15 -17.64 4.16
N ARG A 616 27.13 -17.56 3.26
CA ARG A 616 26.97 -16.88 1.97
C ARG A 616 26.13 -17.67 0.95
N ASP A 617 25.59 -18.79 1.36
CA ASP A 617 24.84 -19.71 0.50
C ASP A 617 23.36 -19.64 0.84
N ILE A 618 22.53 -19.53 -0.19
CA ILE A 618 21.07 -19.64 -0.09
C ILE A 618 20.74 -21.11 -0.21
N VAL A 619 20.07 -21.66 0.81
CA VAL A 619 19.79 -23.08 0.88
C VAL A 619 18.33 -23.39 0.65
N PHE A 620 18.08 -24.25 -0.31
CA PHE A 620 16.79 -24.88 -0.54
C PHE A 620 16.91 -26.36 -0.15
N GLY A 621 16.16 -26.77 0.87
CA GLY A 621 16.16 -28.15 1.36
C GLY A 621 14.86 -28.86 0.99
N THR A 622 14.94 -29.90 0.15
CA THR A 622 13.79 -30.74 -0.11
C THR A 622 14.22 -32.20 -0.15
N THR A 623 13.36 -33.08 0.27
CA THR A 623 13.70 -34.49 0.31
C THR A 623 12.98 -35.36 -0.73
N ILE A 624 11.76 -35.03 -1.14
CA ILE A 624 11.04 -35.80 -2.18
C ILE A 624 9.93 -34.95 -2.83
N ARG A 625 9.74 -35.12 -4.14
CA ARG A 625 8.59 -34.61 -4.93
C ARG A 625 8.20 -33.15 -4.68
N THR A 626 9.20 -32.28 -4.67
CA THR A 626 8.98 -30.84 -4.69
C THR A 626 9.49 -30.28 -5.99
N ILE A 627 8.64 -29.60 -6.72
CA ILE A 627 9.02 -28.78 -7.86
C ILE A 627 9.37 -27.41 -7.32
N LEU A 628 10.63 -27.02 -7.43
CA LEU A 628 11.09 -25.66 -7.14
C LEU A 628 11.39 -24.94 -8.44
N GLU A 629 10.61 -23.90 -8.71
CA GLU A 629 10.84 -23.02 -9.84
C GLU A 629 11.39 -21.67 -9.35
N LEU A 630 12.57 -21.28 -9.86
CA LEU A 630 13.16 -19.97 -9.64
C LEU A 630 13.16 -19.23 -10.95
N ASP A 631 12.35 -18.18 -11.08
CA ASP A 631 12.19 -17.42 -12.30
C ASP A 631 12.52 -15.94 -12.09
N SER A 632 13.42 -15.38 -12.91
CA SER A 632 13.81 -13.97 -12.89
C SER A 632 14.22 -13.43 -11.51
N CYS A 633 14.73 -14.30 -10.63
CA CYS A 633 15.13 -13.94 -9.27
C CYS A 633 16.52 -13.26 -9.27
N ASN A 634 16.65 -12.21 -8.48
CA ASN A 634 17.94 -11.61 -8.18
C ASN A 634 18.51 -12.22 -6.90
N ILE A 635 19.43 -13.17 -7.06
CA ILE A 635 20.01 -13.93 -5.96
C ILE A 635 21.39 -13.37 -5.63
N PHE A 636 21.55 -12.81 -4.43
CA PHE A 636 22.77 -12.14 -3.97
C PHE A 636 23.75 -13.08 -3.24
N CYS A 637 23.92 -14.29 -3.75
CA CYS A 637 24.92 -15.21 -3.23
C CYS A 637 25.74 -15.86 -4.34
N ARG A 638 26.90 -16.46 -3.97
CA ARG A 638 27.75 -17.15 -4.93
C ARG A 638 27.18 -18.47 -5.42
N ALA A 639 26.30 -19.10 -4.62
CA ALA A 639 25.76 -20.42 -4.94
C ALA A 639 24.44 -20.65 -4.20
N PRO A 640 23.30 -20.63 -4.89
CA PRO A 640 22.10 -21.20 -4.32
C PRO A 640 22.30 -22.69 -4.11
N TYR A 641 21.95 -23.16 -2.92
CA TYR A 641 22.12 -24.53 -2.50
C TYR A 641 20.75 -25.23 -2.47
N VAL A 642 20.62 -26.31 -3.22
CA VAL A 642 19.41 -27.12 -3.25
C VAL A 642 19.69 -28.48 -2.67
N ASN A 643 19.07 -28.81 -1.55
CA ASN A 643 19.13 -30.13 -0.95
C ASN A 643 17.81 -30.86 -1.26
N GLY A 644 17.86 -31.78 -2.20
CA GLY A 644 16.78 -32.72 -2.43
C GLY A 644 15.55 -32.27 -3.20
N ALA A 645 15.62 -31.24 -4.03
CA ALA A 645 14.50 -30.80 -4.86
C ALA A 645 14.53 -31.37 -6.28
N TYR A 646 13.37 -31.34 -6.95
CA TYR A 646 13.27 -31.28 -8.40
C TYR A 646 13.17 -29.79 -8.81
N PRO A 647 14.28 -29.04 -8.91
CA PRO A 647 14.17 -27.64 -9.27
C PRO A 647 13.83 -27.51 -10.76
N THR A 648 12.73 -26.84 -11.03
CA THR A 648 12.43 -26.34 -12.35
C THR A 648 13.00 -24.94 -12.46
N TRP A 649 13.96 -24.76 -13.35
CA TRP A 649 14.66 -23.51 -13.56
C TRP A 649 14.02 -22.75 -14.71
N LYS A 650 13.42 -21.58 -14.51
CA LYS A 650 12.82 -20.81 -15.60
C LYS A 650 13.57 -19.58 -16.04
N SER A 651 14.23 -18.85 -15.18
CA SER A 651 15.22 -17.86 -15.57
C SER A 651 16.08 -17.43 -14.40
N TYR A 652 17.22 -16.94 -14.68
CA TYR A 652 18.23 -16.60 -13.71
C TYR A 652 18.83 -15.24 -14.05
N ASN A 653 19.02 -14.37 -13.05
CA ASN A 653 19.74 -13.12 -13.24
C ASN A 653 21.24 -13.41 -13.37
N PRO A 654 21.82 -13.16 -14.53
CA PRO A 654 23.18 -13.55 -14.87
C PRO A 654 24.29 -12.71 -14.21
N ALA A 655 23.95 -11.68 -13.47
CA ALA A 655 24.95 -10.82 -12.82
C ALA A 655 25.78 -11.55 -11.76
N ASN A 656 25.28 -12.68 -11.27
CA ASN A 656 25.97 -13.51 -10.27
C ASN A 656 26.15 -14.93 -10.82
N LEU A 657 27.35 -15.42 -10.89
CA LEU A 657 27.68 -16.79 -11.29
C LEU A 657 26.79 -17.79 -10.57
N ALA A 658 25.83 -18.39 -11.29
CA ALA A 658 24.97 -19.39 -10.72
C ALA A 658 25.72 -20.69 -10.47
N ARG A 659 25.77 -21.06 -9.22
CA ARG A 659 26.15 -22.39 -8.82
C ARG A 659 25.01 -22.99 -8.00
N ILE A 660 24.41 -24.07 -8.49
CA ILE A 660 23.45 -24.86 -7.74
C ILE A 660 24.19 -26.03 -7.14
N ILE A 661 24.18 -26.13 -5.82
CA ILE A 661 24.76 -27.25 -5.08
C ILE A 661 23.62 -28.17 -4.65
N ILE A 662 23.67 -29.42 -5.06
CA ILE A 662 22.70 -30.45 -4.68
C ILE A 662 23.39 -31.37 -3.70
N LYS A 663 22.82 -31.47 -2.50
CA LYS A 663 23.26 -32.42 -1.46
C LYS A 663 22.26 -33.57 -1.33
N TYR A 664 22.81 -34.67 -0.89
CA TYR A 664 22.11 -35.95 -0.70
C TYR A 664 20.96 -35.85 0.31
N PRO A 665 19.72 -36.17 -0.07
CA PRO A 665 18.55 -36.06 0.79
C PRO A 665 18.12 -37.39 1.44
N GLY A 666 18.72 -38.52 1.03
CA GLY A 666 18.38 -39.90 1.43
C GLY A 666 18.79 -40.90 0.37
N SER A 667 18.77 -42.22 0.70
CA SER A 667 19.29 -43.26 -0.19
C SER A 667 18.47 -43.42 -1.49
N GLY A 668 19.16 -43.46 -2.63
CA GLY A 668 18.61 -43.91 -3.92
C GLY A 668 17.75 -42.89 -4.68
N GLN A 669 17.87 -41.61 -4.41
CA GLN A 669 17.06 -40.57 -5.08
C GLN A 669 17.74 -40.05 -6.35
N THR A 670 17.00 -39.97 -7.44
CA THR A 670 17.39 -39.31 -8.68
C THR A 670 16.65 -38.01 -8.83
N TYR A 671 17.39 -36.93 -9.06
CA TYR A 671 16.81 -35.59 -9.25
C TYR A 671 16.75 -35.27 -10.73
N ARG A 672 15.65 -34.61 -11.11
CA ARG A 672 15.47 -34.10 -12.46
C ARG A 672 15.57 -32.57 -12.41
N PHE A 673 16.48 -32.02 -13.20
CA PHE A 673 16.53 -30.60 -13.49
C PHE A 673 15.85 -30.37 -14.82
N LEU A 674 14.72 -29.69 -14.81
CA LEU A 674 14.04 -29.24 -16.00
C LEU A 674 14.47 -27.79 -16.25
N PRO A 675 15.21 -27.49 -17.33
CA PRO A 675 15.34 -26.12 -17.79
C PRO A 675 13.95 -25.71 -18.25
N SER A 676 13.29 -24.82 -17.54
CA SER A 676 11.98 -24.39 -17.96
C SER A 676 12.06 -23.38 -19.07
N TYR A 677 11.21 -23.55 -20.02
CA TYR A 677 11.02 -22.71 -21.17
C TYR A 677 9.78 -21.86 -20.94
N ASP A 678 9.97 -20.56 -20.75
CA ASP A 678 8.84 -19.62 -20.77
C ASP A 678 8.79 -19.00 -22.17
N GLY A 679 7.80 -19.39 -22.96
CA GLY A 679 7.62 -18.91 -24.32
C GLY A 679 7.28 -17.43 -24.46
N ALA A 680 7.01 -16.72 -23.36
CA ALA A 680 6.67 -15.30 -23.38
C ALA A 680 7.88 -14.38 -23.10
N TYR A 681 8.87 -14.85 -22.34
CA TYR A 681 10.10 -14.13 -21.99
C TYR A 681 11.32 -15.02 -22.09
N GLY A 682 11.29 -15.95 -23.05
CA GLY A 682 12.23 -17.03 -23.20
C GLY A 682 13.68 -16.57 -23.28
N TYR A 683 14.46 -16.99 -22.31
CA TYR A 683 15.90 -17.02 -22.43
C TYR A 683 16.27 -18.15 -23.39
N ARG A 684 16.26 -17.86 -24.66
CA ARG A 684 16.96 -18.69 -25.63
C ARG A 684 18.44 -18.32 -25.59
N ILE A 685 19.24 -19.22 -25.12
CA ILE A 685 20.68 -19.15 -25.42
C ILE A 685 20.84 -19.77 -26.78
N ASN A 686 20.83 -18.93 -27.81
CA ASN A 686 21.14 -19.27 -29.22
C ASN A 686 20.41 -20.50 -29.73
N ASP A 687 19.09 -20.62 -29.54
CA ASP A 687 18.32 -21.77 -30.02
C ASP A 687 18.93 -23.17 -29.75
N LYS A 688 20.01 -23.20 -28.99
CA LYS A 688 20.66 -24.41 -28.55
C LYS A 688 20.28 -24.64 -27.09
N LEU A 689 19.78 -25.81 -26.81
CA LEU A 689 19.64 -26.30 -25.47
C LEU A 689 20.90 -25.99 -24.66
N LEU A 690 20.78 -25.29 -23.54
CA LEU A 690 21.87 -25.12 -22.56
C LEU A 690 22.48 -26.48 -22.18
N PHE A 691 21.75 -27.53 -22.40
CA PHE A 691 22.02 -28.89 -22.08
C PHE A 691 21.82 -29.76 -23.33
N SER A 692 22.81 -29.80 -24.18
CA SER A 692 22.84 -30.74 -25.31
C SER A 692 23.84 -31.85 -25.04
N GLY A 693 23.34 -33.04 -24.89
CA GLY A 693 24.14 -34.24 -24.73
C GLY A 693 23.32 -35.48 -25.11
N THR A 694 24.00 -36.58 -25.30
CA THR A 694 23.35 -37.87 -25.55
C THR A 694 22.75 -38.45 -24.27
N GLU A 695 21.62 -39.12 -24.36
CA GLU A 695 21.01 -39.79 -23.22
C GLU A 695 22.01 -40.65 -22.43
N ASN A 696 22.02 -40.50 -21.10
CA ASN A 696 22.97 -41.11 -20.16
C ASN A 696 24.45 -40.65 -20.36
N GLU A 697 24.74 -39.74 -21.23
CA GLU A 697 26.07 -39.11 -21.31
C GLU A 697 26.32 -38.29 -20.07
N ASN A 698 27.58 -38.34 -19.55
CA ASN A 698 27.92 -37.51 -18.40
C ASN A 698 27.97 -36.04 -18.78
N VAL A 699 27.34 -35.22 -17.92
CA VAL A 699 27.54 -33.76 -17.99
C VAL A 699 29.04 -33.47 -17.78
N PRO A 700 29.67 -32.61 -18.61
CA PRO A 700 31.09 -32.30 -18.46
C PRO A 700 31.47 -31.91 -17.05
N THR A 701 32.60 -32.44 -16.54
CA THR A 701 33.12 -32.15 -15.21
C THR A 701 34.19 -31.06 -15.19
N SER A 702 34.53 -30.52 -16.35
CA SER A 702 35.46 -29.41 -16.50
C SER A 702 34.84 -28.35 -17.42
N ARG A 703 35.34 -27.11 -17.31
CA ARG A 703 34.84 -25.98 -18.13
C ARG A 703 35.22 -26.14 -19.59
N THR A 704 34.50 -27.02 -20.30
CA THR A 704 34.65 -27.22 -21.74
C THR A 704 33.58 -26.50 -22.59
N GLY A 705 32.61 -25.85 -21.92
CA GLY A 705 31.51 -25.14 -22.54
C GLY A 705 30.86 -24.16 -21.54
N ASP A 706 29.63 -23.77 -21.84
CA ASP A 706 28.89 -22.82 -21.04
C ASP A 706 28.23 -23.43 -19.81
N PHE A 707 28.26 -24.75 -19.69
CA PHE A 707 27.68 -25.49 -18.61
C PHE A 707 28.54 -26.72 -18.25
N TRP A 708 28.77 -26.97 -16.96
CA TRP A 708 29.48 -28.16 -16.48
C TRP A 708 29.05 -28.46 -15.03
N CYS A 709 29.44 -29.60 -14.51
CA CYS A 709 29.20 -29.97 -13.13
C CYS A 709 30.50 -30.33 -12.39
N ILE A 710 30.51 -30.11 -11.08
CA ILE A 710 31.52 -30.68 -10.18
C ILE A 710 30.82 -31.75 -9.36
N LYS A 711 31.36 -32.95 -9.35
CA LYS A 711 30.84 -34.09 -8.61
C LYS A 711 31.80 -34.51 -7.51
N SER A 712 31.29 -34.98 -6.38
CA SER A 712 32.07 -35.61 -5.34
C SER A 712 31.42 -36.94 -4.91
N GLY A 713 32.23 -37.86 -4.39
CA GLY A 713 31.77 -39.18 -3.99
C GLY A 713 31.30 -40.05 -5.17
N GLY A 714 30.24 -40.78 -4.97
CA GLY A 714 29.63 -41.62 -5.96
C GLY A 714 28.54 -40.97 -6.82
N ALA A 715 28.44 -39.64 -6.78
CA ALA A 715 27.41 -38.89 -7.50
C ALA A 715 27.49 -39.03 -9.02
N SER A 716 26.34 -39.16 -9.70
CA SER A 716 26.23 -39.08 -11.14
C SER A 716 25.45 -37.82 -11.58
N CYS A 717 25.81 -37.29 -12.76
CA CYS A 717 25.11 -36.20 -13.39
C CYS A 717 25.14 -36.45 -14.91
N VAL A 718 24.00 -36.83 -15.49
CA VAL A 718 23.87 -37.25 -16.87
C VAL A 718 22.72 -36.56 -17.57
N TYR A 719 22.79 -36.47 -18.89
CA TYR A 719 21.66 -36.00 -19.70
C TYR A 719 20.55 -37.02 -19.71
N GLY A 720 19.31 -36.61 -19.57
CA GLY A 720 18.13 -37.44 -19.74
C GLY A 720 17.87 -37.83 -21.20
N GLY A 721 16.97 -38.75 -21.43
CA GLY A 721 16.49 -39.13 -22.73
C GLY A 721 15.07 -38.66 -23.04
N ALA A 722 14.58 -38.95 -24.23
CA ALA A 722 13.22 -38.60 -24.65
C ALA A 722 12.12 -39.17 -23.72
N GLY A 723 12.36 -40.30 -23.06
CA GLY A 723 11.46 -40.88 -22.07
C GLY A 723 11.42 -40.15 -20.73
N ASP A 724 12.32 -39.23 -20.49
CA ASP A 724 12.38 -38.40 -19.29
C ASP A 724 11.77 -36.99 -19.50
N ALA A 725 11.35 -36.70 -20.74
CA ALA A 725 10.77 -35.39 -21.07
C ALA A 725 9.49 -35.12 -20.27
N ASP A 726 9.29 -33.83 -19.93
CA ASP A 726 8.02 -33.36 -19.33
C ASP A 726 6.92 -33.24 -20.40
N SER A 727 5.74 -32.73 -19.97
CA SER A 727 4.59 -32.49 -20.85
C SER A 727 4.89 -31.53 -22.01
N ASP A 728 5.92 -30.70 -21.87
CA ASP A 728 6.33 -29.70 -22.86
C ASP A 728 7.51 -30.19 -23.73
N GLY A 729 7.93 -31.43 -23.54
CA GLY A 729 9.01 -32.06 -24.30
C GLY A 729 10.42 -31.66 -23.83
N VAL A 730 10.55 -31.05 -22.65
CA VAL A 730 11.84 -30.65 -22.09
C VAL A 730 12.55 -31.84 -21.44
N ILE A 731 13.76 -32.14 -21.88
CA ILE A 731 14.56 -33.24 -21.39
C ILE A 731 15.41 -32.79 -20.18
N PRO A 732 15.29 -33.43 -19.01
CA PRO A 732 16.00 -33.04 -17.80
C PRO A 732 17.46 -33.48 -17.77
N ILE A 733 18.25 -32.86 -16.88
CA ILE A 733 19.50 -33.45 -16.38
C ILE A 733 19.17 -34.34 -15.17
N LYS A 734 19.65 -35.58 -15.19
CA LYS A 734 19.48 -36.50 -14.10
C LYS A 734 20.68 -36.47 -13.16
N ILE A 735 20.41 -36.26 -11.88
CA ILE A 735 21.42 -36.24 -10.83
C ILE A 735 21.09 -37.34 -9.84
N THR A 736 22.03 -38.25 -9.60
CA THR A 736 21.89 -39.28 -8.62
C THR A 736 22.96 -39.14 -7.55
N LEU A 737 22.57 -39.11 -6.30
CA LEU A 737 23.42 -39.07 -5.12
C LEU A 737 23.25 -40.39 -4.35
N ASN A 738 24.33 -41.12 -4.09
CA ASN A 738 24.30 -42.45 -3.52
C ASN A 738 24.66 -42.48 -2.04
N SER A 739 25.25 -41.43 -1.53
CA SER A 739 25.68 -41.31 -0.12
C SER A 739 25.52 -39.91 0.45
N PRO A 740 25.47 -39.74 1.77
CA PRO A 740 25.37 -38.46 2.44
C PRO A 740 26.52 -37.48 2.14
N THR A 741 27.64 -38.02 1.66
CA THR A 741 28.83 -37.23 1.32
C THR A 741 28.86 -36.82 -0.16
N ASP A 742 27.95 -37.39 -0.96
CA ASP A 742 27.90 -37.06 -2.39
C ASP A 742 27.36 -35.64 -2.61
N THR A 743 27.98 -34.94 -3.54
CA THR A 743 27.52 -33.61 -3.97
C THR A 743 27.63 -33.47 -5.48
N VAL A 744 26.73 -32.72 -6.06
CA VAL A 744 26.81 -32.23 -7.45
C VAL A 744 26.65 -30.71 -7.43
N GLN A 745 27.58 -30.01 -8.06
CA GLN A 745 27.50 -28.57 -8.28
C GLN A 745 27.31 -28.35 -9.78
N LEU A 746 26.23 -27.69 -10.15
CA LEU A 746 25.96 -27.24 -11.52
C LEU A 746 26.54 -25.83 -11.69
N LEU A 747 27.32 -25.61 -12.72
CA LEU A 747 28.04 -24.35 -12.96
C LEU A 747 27.75 -23.84 -14.38
N PHE A 748 27.64 -22.54 -14.50
CA PHE A 748 27.40 -21.81 -15.74
C PHE A 748 28.51 -20.79 -15.96
N SER A 749 29.07 -20.71 -17.16
CA SER A 749 30.28 -19.95 -17.46
C SER A 749 30.04 -18.51 -17.87
N ARG A 750 28.84 -18.17 -18.26
CA ARG A 750 28.53 -16.85 -18.81
C ARG A 750 27.43 -16.16 -18.04
N GLN A 751 27.57 -14.84 -18.00
CA GLN A 751 26.47 -13.93 -17.87
C GLN A 751 25.49 -14.19 -19.03
N ILE A 752 24.36 -14.80 -18.74
CA ILE A 752 23.32 -15.03 -19.75
C ILE A 752 22.59 -13.69 -19.88
N THR A 753 22.95 -12.92 -20.90
CA THR A 753 22.18 -11.73 -21.26
C THR A 753 20.93 -12.18 -22.02
N PRO A 754 19.74 -11.74 -21.63
CA PRO A 754 18.54 -12.01 -22.42
C PRO A 754 18.68 -11.29 -23.76
N GLU A 755 18.65 -12.04 -24.86
CA GLU A 755 18.35 -11.42 -26.14
C GLU A 755 16.90 -10.96 -26.08
N ARG A 756 16.67 -9.65 -26.20
CA ARG A 756 15.33 -9.12 -26.47
C ARG A 756 14.92 -9.68 -27.83
N GLY A 757 13.95 -10.58 -27.80
CA GLY A 757 13.28 -10.99 -29.02
C GLY A 757 12.67 -9.76 -29.70
N THR A 758 13.05 -9.53 -30.94
CA THR A 758 12.44 -8.56 -31.84
C THR A 758 11.02 -8.98 -32.18
#